data_7748b08b4aa7ba0bc50de122c07a7656
#
_entry.id   7748b08b4aa7ba0bc50de122c07a7656
#
_cell.length_a   1.000
_cell.length_b   1.000
_cell.length_c   1.000
_cell.angle_alpha   90.00
_cell.angle_beta   90.00
_cell.angle_gamma   90.00
#
_symmetry.space_group_name_H-M   'P 1'
#
loop_
_entity.id
_entity.type
_entity.pdbx_description
1 polymer ?
#
loop_
_entity_poly.entity_id
_entity_poly.type
_entity_poly.pdbx_seq_one_letter_code
_entity_poly.pdbx_strand_id
1 'polypeptide(L)'
;LPSDLRERIESRLAIIDAREQALALPHATAVRTPTFCSGCPHNTSTHVPEGSRALGGIGCHYMATFMPERRTETFTQMGGEGVPWIGQAPFTDETHIFANLGDGTYFHSGHLAIRASIAAGVNITYKILFNDAVAMTGGQAVDGTLSVPKIVAQMAAEGASKIVVVTDEPEKYEAVRSLPQMAGIEIHHRDQLDWLQKQMRDVPGCSILIYDQTCASEKRRRRKKIVDGKPGFPDPARRVIINEAVCEGCGDCSVQSSCVSVEPLQTDLGRKRRINQSSCNKDFSCLKGFCPSFVTVEGGQLRKGVSHSADVEKAAVLPPSLHELPDPQRIAITASGNRTYGILVTGVGGTGVVTIGQLLGMAAHLEGKGVSVLDMAGLAQKGGAVFSHVQIAHRPDELFSTRIATGEADLVIGCDLVVSASNDALAKMRPAVTRAIINADVAPTSDFLRDPDWTLPAEALKRNLIDATGETATEFVDATTLAASLMGDAIYSNPMLLGYAWQKGFVPLERQALERAIELNGVSVASNLEAFLWGRRIAHDREAVAEFLDPKRLAKVVELRRPYGQSDSDPAGRIDRLIGRRVAHLTAYQNAAWASRYSEWVQRVRRVEGDRIGDSGQWRLTEAVAEGLSKLMSYKDEYEVARLHSDSAFVASIRAQFEGDWSLKFHLAPPVLSRIDPNTGVPVKREFGSWMLSAMRLLAKMKFARGKWFDPFGRTLERRTERALIGEYEVLIDELLARLAPANHELAIELARLPEQIRGFGHVKESQLVKVRVQWEDGLARWHGKPSRKRREPIPIRSIQA
;
A
#
# COMPACT_ATOMS: atom_id res chain seq x y z
N LEU A 1 16.89 -43.23 29.07
CA LEU A 1 15.88 -42.24 29.48
C LEU A 1 14.72 -42.94 30.13
N PRO A 2 14.07 -42.39 31.18
CA PRO A 2 12.81 -42.88 31.71
C PRO A 2 11.76 -43.00 30.61
N SER A 3 10.85 -43.98 30.74
CA SER A 3 9.85 -44.29 29.68
C SER A 3 8.95 -43.10 29.37
N ASP A 4 8.49 -42.39 30.38
CA ASP A 4 7.66 -41.19 30.30
C ASP A 4 8.34 -40.03 29.56
N LEU A 5 9.64 -39.83 29.83
CA LEU A 5 10.42 -38.81 29.15
C LEU A 5 10.64 -39.17 27.66
N ARG A 6 10.86 -40.46 27.37
CA ARG A 6 10.99 -40.93 25.99
C ARG A 6 9.70 -40.73 25.21
N GLU A 7 8.55 -41.11 25.74
CA GLU A 7 7.23 -40.92 25.12
C GLU A 7 6.93 -39.43 24.84
N ARG A 8 7.25 -38.56 25.77
CA ARG A 8 7.12 -37.09 25.60
C ARG A 8 8.01 -36.56 24.50
N ILE A 9 9.27 -37.01 24.38
CA ILE A 9 10.19 -36.62 23.31
C ILE A 9 9.69 -37.11 21.96
N GLU A 10 9.31 -38.40 21.84
CA GLU A 10 8.80 -38.97 20.60
C GLU A 10 7.53 -38.26 20.12
N SER A 11 6.58 -38.01 21.03
CA SER A 11 5.37 -37.23 20.73
C SER A 11 5.72 -35.82 20.24
N ARG A 12 6.73 -35.20 20.84
CA ARG A 12 7.18 -33.84 20.43
C ARG A 12 7.84 -33.84 19.06
N LEU A 13 8.69 -34.81 18.76
CA LEU A 13 9.33 -34.98 17.46
C LEU A 13 8.28 -35.22 16.37
N ALA A 14 7.29 -36.07 16.62
CA ALA A 14 6.20 -36.32 15.70
C ALA A 14 5.42 -35.05 15.33
N ILE A 15 5.20 -34.13 16.28
CA ILE A 15 4.57 -32.83 15.99
C ILE A 15 5.45 -31.97 15.07
N ILE A 16 6.76 -31.92 15.33
CA ILE A 16 7.72 -31.15 14.52
C ILE A 16 7.76 -31.72 13.11
N ASP A 17 7.95 -33.03 12.96
CA ASP A 17 8.03 -33.72 11.67
C ASP A 17 6.75 -33.51 10.84
N ALA A 18 5.58 -33.66 11.47
CA ALA A 18 4.29 -33.42 10.81
C ALA A 18 4.14 -31.96 10.30
N ARG A 19 4.62 -30.97 11.08
CA ARG A 19 4.58 -29.57 10.66
C ARG A 19 5.58 -29.27 9.54
N GLU A 20 6.79 -29.81 9.60
CA GLU A 20 7.80 -29.66 8.54
C GLU A 20 7.30 -30.29 7.23
N GLN A 21 6.72 -31.49 7.28
CA GLN A 21 6.12 -32.13 6.12
C GLN A 21 4.97 -31.31 5.53
N ALA A 22 4.07 -30.76 6.37
CA ALA A 22 2.97 -29.92 5.91
C ALA A 22 3.46 -28.64 5.22
N LEU A 23 4.50 -27.98 5.75
CA LEU A 23 5.09 -26.79 5.18
C LEU A 23 5.95 -27.03 3.93
N ALA A 24 6.43 -28.26 3.72
CA ALA A 24 7.16 -28.68 2.52
C ALA A 24 6.23 -28.83 1.30
N LEU A 25 4.92 -29.00 1.51
CA LEU A 25 3.94 -29.05 0.42
C LEU A 25 3.81 -27.69 -0.28
N PRO A 26 3.63 -27.66 -1.61
CA PRO A 26 3.37 -26.42 -2.32
C PRO A 26 2.14 -25.69 -1.80
N HIS A 27 2.30 -24.46 -1.37
CA HIS A 27 1.22 -23.61 -0.91
C HIS A 27 1.45 -22.15 -1.34
N ALA A 28 0.40 -21.36 -1.36
CA ALA A 28 0.49 -19.96 -1.73
C ALA A 28 1.29 -19.19 -0.68
N THR A 29 2.26 -18.42 -1.14
CA THR A 29 3.07 -17.56 -0.29
C THR A 29 2.96 -16.11 -0.71
N ALA A 30 2.97 -15.22 0.27
CA ALA A 30 3.14 -13.80 0.07
C ALA A 30 4.02 -13.26 1.21
N VAL A 31 4.82 -12.24 0.92
CA VAL A 31 5.79 -11.71 1.88
C VAL A 31 5.56 -10.22 2.10
N ARG A 32 5.58 -9.78 3.34
CA ARG A 32 5.65 -8.36 3.72
C ARG A 32 7.10 -7.89 3.66
N THR A 33 7.56 -7.53 2.46
CA THR A 33 8.87 -6.93 2.29
C THR A 33 8.90 -5.56 2.98
N PRO A 34 9.91 -5.26 3.82
CA PRO A 34 10.08 -3.95 4.40
C PRO A 34 10.09 -2.84 3.33
N THR A 35 9.39 -1.76 3.58
CA THR A 35 9.22 -0.65 2.62
C THR A 35 9.10 0.69 3.32
N PHE A 36 9.20 1.78 2.56
CA PHE A 36 9.02 3.12 3.11
C PHE A 36 7.59 3.35 3.58
N CYS A 37 7.47 4.09 4.69
CA CYS A 37 6.18 4.55 5.18
C CYS A 37 5.45 5.41 4.13
N SER A 38 4.15 5.55 4.30
CA SER A 38 3.35 6.46 3.48
C SER A 38 3.88 7.90 3.58
N GLY A 39 4.19 8.50 2.42
CA GLY A 39 4.74 9.86 2.35
C GLY A 39 6.10 10.05 3.01
N CYS A 40 6.89 8.98 3.11
CA CYS A 40 8.23 9.00 3.67
C CYS A 40 9.18 9.91 2.84
N PRO A 41 10.03 10.74 3.47
CA PRO A 41 11.04 11.53 2.75
C PRO A 41 11.96 10.67 1.89
N HIS A 42 12.24 9.43 2.32
CA HIS A 42 13.10 8.50 1.57
C HIS A 42 12.50 8.02 0.25
N ASN A 43 11.18 8.16 0.06
CA ASN A 43 10.57 7.94 -1.25
C ASN A 43 11.17 8.84 -2.34
N THR A 44 11.61 10.04 -1.98
CA THR A 44 12.28 10.98 -2.89
C THR A 44 13.80 10.93 -2.74
N SER A 45 14.31 11.02 -1.50
CA SER A 45 15.74 11.22 -1.24
C SER A 45 16.64 10.06 -1.66
N THR A 46 16.13 8.83 -1.75
CA THR A 46 16.92 7.65 -2.14
C THR A 46 17.03 7.44 -3.66
N HIS A 47 16.33 8.21 -4.47
CA HIS A 47 16.52 8.19 -5.92
C HIS A 47 17.93 8.65 -6.29
N VAL A 48 18.50 8.03 -7.32
CA VAL A 48 19.73 8.47 -7.98
C VAL A 48 19.49 8.69 -9.46
N PRO A 49 20.25 9.54 -10.13
CA PRO A 49 20.15 9.76 -11.58
C PRO A 49 20.43 8.47 -12.37
N GLU A 50 19.91 8.43 -13.59
CA GLU A 50 20.21 7.35 -14.52
C GLU A 50 21.73 7.19 -14.71
N GLY A 51 22.19 5.95 -14.76
CA GLY A 51 23.63 5.62 -14.86
C GLY A 51 24.39 5.73 -13.54
N SER A 52 23.75 6.15 -12.44
CA SER A 52 24.37 6.23 -11.11
C SER A 52 23.86 5.12 -10.18
N ARG A 53 24.60 4.85 -9.12
CA ARG A 53 24.19 3.97 -8.00
C ARG A 53 24.50 4.61 -6.65
N ALA A 54 23.97 4.04 -5.58
CA ALA A 54 24.23 4.48 -4.23
C ALA A 54 24.73 3.35 -3.33
N LEU A 55 25.50 3.72 -2.32
CA LEU A 55 25.80 2.87 -1.16
C LEU A 55 24.76 3.15 -0.07
N GLY A 56 24.28 2.08 0.54
CA GLY A 56 23.36 2.16 1.68
C GLY A 56 24.09 2.25 3.01
N GLY A 57 23.35 2.67 4.02
CA GLY A 57 23.79 2.61 5.42
C GLY A 57 22.63 2.08 6.28
N ILE A 58 22.84 2.02 7.59
CA ILE A 58 21.84 1.53 8.54
C ILE A 58 20.88 2.67 8.92
N GLY A 59 19.61 2.45 8.69
CA GLY A 59 18.51 3.38 8.96
C GLY A 59 17.30 3.08 8.07
N CYS A 60 16.25 3.91 8.10
CA CYS A 60 15.09 3.72 7.23
C CYS A 60 15.45 3.71 5.73
N HIS A 61 16.49 4.45 5.33
CA HIS A 61 16.99 4.48 3.95
C HIS A 61 17.54 3.12 3.47
N TYR A 62 17.86 2.19 4.39
CA TYR A 62 18.23 0.82 4.05
C TYR A 62 17.16 0.11 3.21
N MET A 63 15.88 0.47 3.38
CA MET A 63 14.79 -0.11 2.59
C MET A 63 14.98 0.04 1.09
N ALA A 64 15.80 1.01 0.63
CA ALA A 64 16.16 1.18 -0.78
C ALA A 64 16.89 -0.03 -1.36
N THR A 65 17.55 -0.86 -0.56
CA THR A 65 18.21 -2.10 -1.00
C THR A 65 17.22 -3.18 -1.46
N PHE A 66 15.95 -3.12 -1.00
CA PHE A 66 14.86 -3.99 -1.46
C PHE A 66 14.17 -3.46 -2.73
N MET A 67 14.61 -2.31 -3.24
CA MET A 67 14.01 -1.60 -4.39
C MET A 67 15.02 -1.50 -5.53
N PRO A 68 15.02 -2.41 -6.53
CA PRO A 68 16.01 -2.43 -7.60
C PRO A 68 16.11 -1.11 -8.37
N GLU A 69 15.00 -0.39 -8.51
CA GLU A 69 14.93 0.92 -9.16
C GLU A 69 15.68 2.04 -8.41
N ARG A 70 16.04 1.81 -7.16
CA ARG A 70 16.82 2.74 -6.32
C ARG A 70 18.32 2.56 -6.50
N ARG A 71 18.75 1.46 -7.11
CA ARG A 71 20.17 1.15 -7.33
C ARG A 71 21.06 1.35 -6.10
N THR A 72 20.53 0.94 -4.96
CA THR A 72 21.26 0.94 -3.68
C THR A 72 21.70 -0.48 -3.41
N GLU A 73 22.99 -0.78 -3.65
CA GLU A 73 23.43 -2.15 -3.83
C GLU A 73 24.17 -2.73 -2.63
N THR A 74 24.96 -1.93 -1.93
CA THR A 74 25.75 -2.37 -0.78
C THR A 74 25.45 -1.51 0.43
N PHE A 75 25.77 -2.02 1.61
CA PHE A 75 25.63 -1.29 2.87
C PHE A 75 26.77 -1.62 3.80
N THR A 76 26.99 -0.75 4.77
CA THR A 76 27.99 -0.90 5.84
C THR A 76 27.34 -0.72 7.19
N GLN A 77 28.10 -1.01 8.26
CA GLN A 77 27.75 -0.64 9.61
C GLN A 77 27.63 0.90 9.77
N MET A 78 26.96 1.33 10.83
CA MET A 78 26.85 2.75 11.16
C MET A 78 28.24 3.38 11.35
N GLY A 79 28.51 4.45 10.61
CA GLY A 79 29.77 5.15 10.62
C GLY A 79 30.77 4.71 9.54
N GLY A 80 30.42 3.68 8.74
CA GLY A 80 31.23 3.22 7.62
C GLY A 80 30.63 3.56 6.25
N GLU A 81 29.51 4.28 6.22
CA GLU A 81 28.78 4.60 4.98
C GLU A 81 29.67 5.34 3.99
N GLY A 82 29.72 4.83 2.75
CA GLY A 82 30.55 5.40 1.69
C GLY A 82 32.02 4.99 1.70
N VAL A 83 32.59 4.57 2.85
CA VAL A 83 34.01 4.21 2.99
C VAL A 83 34.44 3.07 2.03
N PRO A 84 33.64 2.02 1.73
CA PRO A 84 34.04 0.99 0.75
C PRO A 84 34.42 1.57 -0.61
N TRP A 85 33.87 2.72 -1.00
CA TRP A 85 34.22 3.38 -2.24
C TRP A 85 35.67 3.81 -2.32
N ILE A 86 36.30 4.17 -1.20
CA ILE A 86 37.71 4.53 -1.15
C ILE A 86 38.58 3.39 -1.67
N GLY A 87 38.25 2.14 -1.31
CA GLY A 87 38.96 0.96 -1.80
C GLY A 87 38.51 0.49 -3.17
N GLN A 88 37.27 0.77 -3.59
CA GLN A 88 36.72 0.34 -4.89
C GLN A 88 37.10 1.28 -6.05
N ALA A 89 37.14 2.58 -5.81
CA ALA A 89 37.33 3.60 -6.85
C ALA A 89 38.56 3.36 -7.75
N PRO A 90 39.72 2.89 -7.24
CA PRO A 90 40.89 2.61 -8.10
C PRO A 90 40.75 1.39 -9.03
N PHE A 91 39.73 0.54 -8.83
CA PHE A 91 39.53 -0.73 -9.50
C PHE A 91 38.22 -0.80 -10.33
N THR A 92 37.61 0.33 -10.63
CA THR A 92 36.38 0.41 -11.41
C THR A 92 36.43 1.56 -12.41
N ASP A 93 35.70 1.44 -13.53
CA ASP A 93 35.46 2.51 -14.48
C ASP A 93 34.41 3.52 -14.03
N GLU A 94 33.74 3.25 -12.91
CA GLU A 94 32.80 4.23 -12.33
C GLU A 94 33.58 5.43 -11.78
N THR A 95 33.18 6.62 -12.19
CA THR A 95 33.87 7.86 -11.80
C THR A 95 33.30 8.51 -10.53
N HIS A 96 32.09 8.09 -10.11
CA HIS A 96 31.40 8.74 -8.99
C HIS A 96 30.34 7.80 -8.38
N ILE A 97 30.07 7.92 -7.07
CA ILE A 97 29.01 7.22 -6.38
C ILE A 97 28.27 8.14 -5.40
N PHE A 98 27.00 7.82 -5.14
CA PHE A 98 26.26 8.41 -4.02
C PHE A 98 26.34 7.53 -2.77
N ALA A 99 26.29 8.13 -1.56
CA ALA A 99 26.20 7.42 -0.30
C ALA A 99 25.05 7.99 0.55
N ASN A 100 24.10 7.16 0.93
CA ASN A 100 22.99 7.55 1.80
C ASN A 100 23.41 7.44 3.26
N LEU A 101 23.24 8.50 4.06
CA LEU A 101 23.63 8.60 5.44
C LEU A 101 22.51 9.26 6.25
N GLY A 102 21.96 8.56 7.26
CA GLY A 102 20.93 9.11 8.14
C GLY A 102 21.49 10.13 9.13
N ASP A 103 20.69 11.07 9.61
CA ASP A 103 21.05 12.10 10.58
C ASP A 103 21.50 11.54 11.94
N GLY A 104 20.85 10.49 12.44
CA GLY A 104 21.28 9.80 13.66
C GLY A 104 22.67 9.18 13.50
N THR A 105 22.95 8.51 12.39
CA THR A 105 24.28 7.97 12.10
C THR A 105 25.30 9.07 11.88
N TYR A 106 24.93 10.15 11.15
CA TYR A 106 25.81 11.31 10.99
C TYR A 106 26.25 11.86 12.32
N PHE A 107 25.34 12.06 13.26
CA PHE A 107 25.64 12.57 14.59
C PHE A 107 26.52 11.60 15.41
N HIS A 108 26.24 10.30 15.34
CA HIS A 108 26.99 9.29 16.08
C HIS A 108 28.42 9.11 15.57
N SER A 109 28.61 8.83 14.28
CA SER A 109 29.90 8.40 13.72
C SER A 109 30.06 8.63 12.21
N GLY A 110 28.98 8.93 11.47
CA GLY A 110 29.02 9.03 10.01
C GLY A 110 29.87 10.20 9.49
N HIS A 111 30.07 11.24 10.27
CA HIS A 111 30.99 12.33 9.92
C HIS A 111 32.46 11.85 9.77
N LEU A 112 32.87 10.78 10.46
CA LEU A 112 34.19 10.17 10.30
C LEU A 112 34.37 9.51 8.92
N ALA A 113 33.31 8.89 8.40
CA ALA A 113 33.30 8.30 7.05
C ALA A 113 33.43 9.39 5.96
N ILE A 114 32.77 10.53 6.16
CA ILE A 114 32.89 11.70 5.26
C ILE A 114 34.33 12.25 5.29
N ARG A 115 34.90 12.43 6.50
CA ARG A 115 36.29 12.86 6.68
C ARG A 115 37.28 11.94 5.98
N ALA A 116 37.10 10.63 6.12
CA ALA A 116 37.94 9.63 5.44
C ALA A 116 37.87 9.76 3.91
N SER A 117 36.65 9.97 3.36
CA SER A 117 36.46 10.15 1.92
C SER A 117 37.04 11.45 1.39
N ILE A 118 36.99 12.54 2.15
CA ILE A 118 37.63 13.82 1.83
C ILE A 118 39.14 13.64 1.82
N ALA A 119 39.72 13.02 2.85
CA ALA A 119 41.15 12.75 2.95
C ALA A 119 41.66 11.84 1.82
N ALA A 120 40.85 10.88 1.37
CA ALA A 120 41.21 10.00 0.24
C ALA A 120 41.04 10.67 -1.14
N GLY A 121 40.42 11.83 -1.25
CA GLY A 121 40.20 12.57 -2.51
C GLY A 121 39.30 11.86 -3.52
N VAL A 122 38.44 10.94 -3.08
CA VAL A 122 37.55 10.19 -3.99
C VAL A 122 36.31 11.00 -4.39
N ASN A 123 35.83 10.76 -5.62
CA ASN A 123 34.62 11.41 -6.12
C ASN A 123 33.38 10.70 -5.53
N ILE A 124 32.73 11.33 -4.57
CA ILE A 124 31.57 10.80 -3.87
C ILE A 124 30.64 11.93 -3.44
N THR A 125 29.33 11.71 -3.54
CA THR A 125 28.34 12.61 -2.95
C THR A 125 27.65 11.94 -1.79
N TYR A 126 27.89 12.41 -0.57
CA TYR A 126 27.11 12.01 0.59
C TYR A 126 25.76 12.70 0.58
N LYS A 127 24.70 11.91 0.67
CA LYS A 127 23.34 12.40 0.91
C LYS A 127 23.04 12.27 2.40
N ILE A 128 23.17 13.36 3.14
CA ILE A 128 22.82 13.40 4.57
C ILE A 128 21.30 13.56 4.65
N LEU A 129 20.62 12.50 5.05
CA LEU A 129 19.16 12.38 5.08
C LEU A 129 18.64 12.88 6.43
N PHE A 130 18.54 14.20 6.58
CA PHE A 130 18.10 14.87 7.79
C PHE A 130 16.58 14.81 7.90
N ASN A 131 16.06 13.97 8.80
CA ASN A 131 14.62 13.79 8.99
C ASN A 131 14.13 14.10 10.43
N ASP A 132 15.01 14.70 11.24
CA ASP A 132 14.72 15.19 12.59
C ASP A 132 14.24 14.08 13.55
N ALA A 133 14.70 12.84 13.33
CA ALA A 133 14.38 11.72 14.20
C ALA A 133 15.26 10.49 13.97
N VAL A 134 15.56 9.73 15.00
CA VAL A 134 16.03 8.34 14.89
C VAL A 134 14.81 7.47 14.56
N ALA A 135 14.40 7.53 13.27
CA ALA A 135 13.09 7.06 12.83
C ALA A 135 12.94 5.54 12.85
N MET A 136 14.05 4.77 12.66
CA MET A 136 14.01 3.31 12.59
C MET A 136 13.53 2.69 13.91
N THR A 137 13.98 3.22 15.04
CA THR A 137 13.76 2.65 16.37
C THR A 137 12.53 3.24 17.10
N GLY A 138 11.77 4.12 16.45
CA GLY A 138 10.52 4.63 17.01
C GLY A 138 10.37 6.14 17.00
N GLY A 139 11.34 6.89 16.44
CA GLY A 139 11.27 8.34 16.30
C GLY A 139 11.80 9.11 17.51
N GLN A 140 12.80 8.56 18.18
CA GLN A 140 13.53 9.29 19.24
C GLN A 140 14.21 10.52 18.64
N ALA A 141 14.38 11.55 19.47
CA ALA A 141 15.24 12.66 19.10
C ALA A 141 16.68 12.19 18.90
N VAL A 142 17.42 12.85 18.01
CA VAL A 142 18.87 12.67 17.89
C VAL A 142 19.51 13.22 19.18
N ASP A 143 20.46 12.49 19.75
CA ASP A 143 21.20 12.97 20.90
C ASP A 143 21.92 14.27 20.56
N GLY A 144 21.78 15.27 21.43
CA GLY A 144 22.34 16.60 21.19
C GLY A 144 21.54 17.49 20.24
N THR A 145 22.09 18.66 19.94
CA THR A 145 21.42 19.71 19.15
C THR A 145 21.91 19.73 17.70
N LEU A 146 21.52 18.73 16.90
CA LEU A 146 21.84 18.71 15.47
C LEU A 146 20.89 19.66 14.70
N SER A 147 21.44 20.42 13.76
CA SER A 147 20.67 21.24 12.83
C SER A 147 21.39 21.36 11.49
N VAL A 148 20.65 21.66 10.43
CA VAL A 148 21.23 21.82 9.09
C VAL A 148 22.34 22.86 9.05
N PRO A 149 22.22 24.09 9.65
CA PRO A 149 23.34 25.04 9.71
C PRO A 149 24.58 24.50 10.41
N LYS A 150 24.42 23.66 11.45
CA LYS A 150 25.57 23.01 12.13
C LYS A 150 26.24 21.98 11.23
N ILE A 151 25.46 21.17 10.52
CA ILE A 151 25.99 20.19 9.55
C ILE A 151 26.78 20.92 8.45
N VAL A 152 26.24 22.01 7.91
CA VAL A 152 26.90 22.84 6.90
C VAL A 152 28.25 23.35 7.42
N ALA A 153 28.26 23.95 8.62
CA ALA A 153 29.49 24.44 9.23
C ALA A 153 30.55 23.36 9.43
N GLN A 154 30.16 22.18 9.91
CA GLN A 154 31.05 21.02 10.10
C GLN A 154 31.62 20.54 8.76
N MET A 155 30.78 20.35 7.73
CA MET A 155 31.22 19.84 6.43
C MET A 155 32.08 20.85 5.68
N ALA A 156 31.81 22.12 5.82
CA ALA A 156 32.68 23.20 5.28
C ALA A 156 34.05 23.19 5.95
N ALA A 157 34.11 23.02 7.30
CA ALA A 157 35.35 22.94 8.04
C ALA A 157 36.17 21.67 7.72
N GLU A 158 35.52 20.55 7.38
CA GLU A 158 36.17 19.32 6.90
C GLU A 158 36.75 19.44 5.47
N GLY A 159 36.30 20.44 4.70
CA GLY A 159 36.80 20.67 3.34
C GLY A 159 35.96 19.99 2.24
N ALA A 160 34.67 19.85 2.45
CA ALA A 160 33.74 19.35 1.40
C ALA A 160 33.81 20.26 0.14
N SER A 161 33.91 19.65 -1.04
CA SER A 161 34.08 20.37 -2.31
C SER A 161 32.86 21.22 -2.69
N LYS A 162 31.65 20.75 -2.39
CA LYS A 162 30.38 21.48 -2.57
C LYS A 162 29.36 21.02 -1.49
N ILE A 163 28.58 21.98 -1.00
CA ILE A 163 27.48 21.69 -0.04
C ILE A 163 26.21 22.31 -0.56
N VAL A 164 25.12 21.53 -0.63
CA VAL A 164 23.81 21.99 -1.04
C VAL A 164 22.72 21.46 -0.10
N VAL A 165 21.63 22.22 0.03
CA VAL A 165 20.46 21.80 0.82
C VAL A 165 19.28 21.58 -0.11
N VAL A 166 18.59 20.46 0.09
CA VAL A 166 17.34 20.10 -0.61
C VAL A 166 16.26 19.89 0.42
N THR A 167 15.09 20.49 0.24
CA THR A 167 14.00 20.43 1.22
C THR A 167 12.63 20.46 0.56
N ASP A 168 11.60 20.02 1.28
CA ASP A 168 10.19 20.19 0.89
C ASP A 168 9.65 21.62 1.21
N GLU A 169 10.34 22.38 2.06
CA GLU A 169 9.95 23.71 2.55
C GLU A 169 11.14 24.68 2.51
N PRO A 170 11.57 25.19 1.33
CA PRO A 170 12.71 26.12 1.23
C PRO A 170 12.56 27.39 2.05
N GLU A 171 11.34 27.86 2.22
CA GLU A 171 10.99 29.08 2.98
C GLU A 171 11.37 29.01 4.45
N LYS A 172 11.47 27.83 5.03
CA LYS A 172 11.90 27.67 6.44
C LYS A 172 13.35 28.14 6.67
N TYR A 173 14.12 28.29 5.60
CA TYR A 173 15.50 28.75 5.67
C TYR A 173 15.67 30.25 5.60
N GLU A 174 14.62 31.04 5.31
CA GLU A 174 14.70 32.50 5.20
C GLU A 174 15.24 33.14 6.49
N ALA A 175 14.82 32.62 7.65
CA ALA A 175 15.26 33.13 8.96
C ALA A 175 16.74 32.82 9.29
N VAL A 176 17.33 31.81 8.65
CA VAL A 176 18.71 31.37 8.94
C VAL A 176 19.68 31.66 7.81
N ARG A 177 19.22 32.23 6.70
CA ARG A 177 20.08 32.63 5.55
C ARG A 177 21.13 33.64 5.91
N SER A 178 20.87 34.49 6.90
CA SER A 178 21.80 35.51 7.40
C SER A 178 22.92 34.97 8.26
N LEU A 179 22.85 33.68 8.67
CA LEU A 179 23.91 33.06 9.45
C LEU A 179 25.17 32.90 8.60
N PRO A 180 26.38 33.21 9.12
CA PRO A 180 27.63 33.16 8.36
C PRO A 180 27.87 31.81 7.67
N GLN A 181 27.54 30.71 8.34
CA GLN A 181 27.70 29.36 7.79
C GLN A 181 26.75 29.04 6.65
N MET A 182 25.64 29.75 6.49
CA MET A 182 24.69 29.57 5.40
C MET A 182 24.98 30.49 4.19
N ALA A 183 25.98 31.35 4.33
CA ALA A 183 26.36 32.25 3.24
C ALA A 183 26.85 31.46 2.02
N GLY A 184 26.25 31.71 0.84
CA GLY A 184 26.61 31.03 -0.40
C GLY A 184 26.05 29.61 -0.56
N ILE A 185 25.32 29.08 0.44
CA ILE A 185 24.69 27.74 0.35
C ILE A 185 23.44 27.79 -0.53
N GLU A 186 23.41 26.97 -1.56
CA GLU A 186 22.26 26.80 -2.43
C GLU A 186 21.18 25.96 -1.72
N ILE A 187 19.94 26.47 -1.70
CA ILE A 187 18.79 25.80 -1.11
C ILE A 187 17.76 25.55 -2.21
N HIS A 188 17.44 24.30 -2.45
CA HIS A 188 16.59 23.85 -3.54
C HIS A 188 15.34 23.13 -3.02
N HIS A 189 14.23 23.27 -3.78
CA HIS A 189 13.05 22.44 -3.53
C HIS A 189 13.32 20.98 -3.95
N ARG A 190 12.78 20.01 -3.23
CA ARG A 190 12.97 18.57 -3.47
C ARG A 190 12.65 18.11 -4.90
N ASP A 191 11.82 18.85 -5.63
CA ASP A 191 11.49 18.54 -7.02
C ASP A 191 12.66 18.73 -7.98
N GLN A 192 13.69 19.44 -7.57
CA GLN A 192 14.92 19.66 -8.34
C GLN A 192 16.01 18.62 -8.04
N LEU A 193 15.70 17.61 -7.20
CA LEU A 193 16.71 16.66 -6.70
C LEU A 193 17.45 15.92 -7.82
N ASP A 194 16.77 15.44 -8.87
CA ASP A 194 17.41 14.70 -9.95
C ASP A 194 18.40 15.58 -10.73
N TRP A 195 17.96 16.78 -11.10
CA TRP A 195 18.79 17.76 -11.76
C TRP A 195 20.02 18.13 -10.92
N LEU A 196 19.84 18.37 -9.64
CA LEU A 196 20.92 18.73 -8.72
C LEU A 196 21.92 17.59 -8.53
N GLN A 197 21.45 16.36 -8.38
CA GLN A 197 22.31 15.17 -8.28
C GLN A 197 23.17 14.98 -9.52
N LYS A 198 22.65 15.27 -10.73
CA LYS A 198 23.45 15.24 -11.97
C LYS A 198 24.59 16.26 -11.91
N GLN A 199 24.36 17.46 -11.39
CA GLN A 199 25.42 18.46 -11.19
C GLN A 199 26.43 18.06 -10.11
N MET A 200 25.93 17.49 -8.99
CA MET A 200 26.79 17.04 -7.88
C MET A 200 27.71 15.90 -8.30
N ARG A 201 27.24 15.02 -9.20
CA ARG A 201 28.03 13.91 -9.75
C ARG A 201 29.29 14.39 -10.51
N ASP A 202 29.22 15.56 -11.10
CA ASP A 202 30.30 16.13 -11.90
C ASP A 202 31.30 16.97 -11.06
N VAL A 203 31.02 17.12 -9.74
CA VAL A 203 31.90 17.84 -8.81
C VAL A 203 33.06 16.94 -8.39
N PRO A 204 34.32 17.32 -8.63
CA PRO A 204 35.48 16.57 -8.18
C PRO A 204 35.57 16.53 -6.64
N GLY A 205 35.98 15.36 -6.10
CA GLY A 205 36.15 15.15 -4.67
C GLY A 205 34.84 14.81 -3.94
N CYS A 206 34.84 15.08 -2.64
CA CYS A 206 33.71 14.74 -1.78
C CYS A 206 32.71 15.88 -1.67
N SER A 207 31.50 15.70 -2.16
CA SER A 207 30.44 16.69 -2.09
C SER A 207 29.30 16.24 -1.14
N ILE A 208 28.54 17.21 -0.62
CA ILE A 208 27.51 16.99 0.41
C ILE A 208 26.16 17.51 -0.07
N LEU A 209 25.16 16.64 -0.08
CA LEU A 209 23.78 16.99 -0.31
C LEU A 209 22.99 16.73 0.98
N ILE A 210 22.53 17.77 1.65
CA ILE A 210 21.69 17.67 2.84
C ILE A 210 20.24 17.64 2.40
N TYR A 211 19.57 16.48 2.55
CA TYR A 211 18.16 16.34 2.26
C TYR A 211 17.35 16.51 3.54
N ASP A 212 16.71 17.65 3.70
CA ASP A 212 15.98 18.04 4.90
C ASP A 212 14.48 17.96 4.73
N GLN A 213 13.89 16.89 5.25
CA GLN A 213 12.45 16.71 5.31
C GLN A 213 12.10 15.82 6.52
N THR A 214 11.28 16.36 7.43
CA THR A 214 10.87 15.65 8.65
C THR A 214 10.22 14.29 8.37
N CYS A 215 10.55 13.29 9.18
CA CYS A 215 9.97 11.94 9.10
C CYS A 215 8.44 11.98 9.07
N ALA A 216 7.82 11.30 8.09
CA ALA A 216 6.36 11.31 7.90
C ALA A 216 5.59 10.76 9.10
N SER A 217 6.12 9.72 9.77
CA SER A 217 5.54 9.15 10.98
C SER A 217 5.60 10.13 12.15
N GLU A 218 6.71 10.88 12.28
CA GLU A 218 6.87 11.90 13.31
C GLU A 218 5.98 13.13 13.03
N LYS A 219 5.89 13.59 11.79
CA LYS A 219 4.91 14.63 11.40
C LYS A 219 3.52 14.23 11.88
N ARG A 220 3.10 12.97 11.65
CA ARG A 220 1.78 12.46 12.06
C ARG A 220 1.60 12.43 13.58
N ARG A 221 2.61 11.98 14.34
CA ARG A 221 2.58 11.97 15.82
C ARG A 221 2.50 13.38 16.37
N ARG A 222 3.37 14.29 15.88
CA ARG A 222 3.44 15.69 16.31
C ARG A 222 2.16 16.47 15.99
N ARG A 223 1.51 16.19 14.85
CA ARG A 223 0.19 16.77 14.50
C ARG A 223 -0.91 16.38 15.47
N LYS A 224 -0.88 15.16 16.01
CA LYS A 224 -1.85 14.66 17.01
C LYS A 224 -1.56 15.19 18.43
N LYS A 225 -0.31 15.56 18.72
CA LYS A 225 0.10 16.06 20.04
C LYS A 225 -0.20 17.56 20.14
N ILE A 226 -1.00 17.93 21.13
CA ILE A 226 -1.26 19.35 21.43
C ILE A 226 -0.17 19.85 22.36
N VAL A 227 0.48 20.94 21.98
CA VAL A 227 1.51 21.65 22.76
C VAL A 227 1.07 23.12 22.81
N ASP A 228 0.91 23.66 23.99
CA ASP A 228 0.43 25.05 24.21
C ASP A 228 -0.88 25.39 23.45
N GLY A 229 -1.82 24.44 23.45
CA GLY A 229 -3.12 24.58 22.80
C GLY A 229 -3.12 24.49 21.26
N LYS A 230 -1.98 24.17 20.64
CA LYS A 230 -1.82 24.00 19.18
C LYS A 230 -1.23 22.64 18.82
N PRO A 231 -1.52 22.11 17.61
CA PRO A 231 -0.80 20.94 17.12
C PRO A 231 0.71 21.20 17.13
N GLY A 232 1.49 20.24 17.66
CA GLY A 232 2.96 20.35 17.72
C GLY A 232 3.67 20.30 16.36
N PHE A 233 2.90 20.13 15.27
CA PHE A 233 3.37 20.28 13.89
C PHE A 233 2.19 20.75 13.01
N PRO A 234 2.43 21.62 11.98
CA PRO A 234 1.37 22.08 11.08
C PRO A 234 0.63 20.91 10.42
N ASP A 235 -0.70 20.90 10.52
CA ASP A 235 -1.55 19.92 9.85
C ASP A 235 -2.31 20.58 8.70
N PRO A 236 -1.88 20.40 7.44
CA PRO A 236 -2.55 21.01 6.30
C PRO A 236 -4.03 20.61 6.28
N ALA A 237 -4.93 21.59 6.23
CA ALA A 237 -6.36 21.37 6.04
C ALA A 237 -6.66 20.95 4.59
N ARG A 238 -5.87 20.01 4.06
CA ARG A 238 -5.90 19.51 2.69
C ARG A 238 -5.78 18.01 2.67
N ARG A 239 -6.63 17.34 1.87
CA ARG A 239 -6.57 15.89 1.66
C ARG A 239 -6.74 15.55 0.20
N VAL A 240 -6.03 14.52 -0.26
CA VAL A 240 -6.08 14.04 -1.65
C VAL A 240 -7.10 12.93 -1.77
N ILE A 241 -7.88 12.98 -2.85
CA ILE A 241 -8.79 11.92 -3.27
C ILE A 241 -8.49 11.59 -4.73
N ILE A 242 -8.66 10.34 -5.10
CA ILE A 242 -8.69 9.89 -6.48
C ILE A 242 -10.15 9.64 -6.85
N ASN A 243 -10.65 10.27 -7.93
CA ASN A 243 -11.90 9.86 -8.51
C ASN A 243 -11.68 8.52 -9.23
N GLU A 244 -12.21 7.45 -8.66
CA GLU A 244 -12.00 6.07 -9.11
C GLU A 244 -12.55 5.84 -10.51
N ALA A 245 -13.66 6.51 -10.86
CA ALA A 245 -14.24 6.44 -12.18
C ALA A 245 -13.34 7.07 -13.26
N VAL A 246 -12.61 8.14 -12.93
CA VAL A 246 -11.64 8.78 -13.83
C VAL A 246 -10.31 8.01 -13.86
N CYS A 247 -9.93 7.36 -12.78
CA CYS A 247 -8.66 6.63 -12.69
C CYS A 247 -8.56 5.51 -13.74
N GLU A 248 -7.41 5.41 -14.43
CA GLU A 248 -7.11 4.36 -15.41
C GLU A 248 -6.31 3.18 -14.81
N GLY A 249 -5.92 3.24 -13.54
CA GLY A 249 -5.14 2.18 -12.89
C GLY A 249 -3.72 2.02 -13.43
N CYS A 250 -3.17 3.03 -14.10
CA CYS A 250 -1.87 2.97 -14.77
C CYS A 250 -0.66 2.86 -13.82
N GLY A 251 -0.82 3.19 -12.54
CA GLY A 251 0.25 3.13 -11.55
C GLY A 251 1.22 4.33 -11.55
N ASP A 252 1.12 5.29 -12.44
CA ASP A 252 2.03 6.44 -12.52
C ASP A 252 2.13 7.21 -11.18
N CYS A 253 1.01 7.41 -10.49
CA CYS A 253 1.01 8.02 -9.14
C CYS A 253 1.85 7.23 -8.12
N SER A 254 1.92 5.91 -8.25
CA SER A 254 2.78 5.06 -7.41
C SER A 254 4.25 5.21 -7.80
N VAL A 255 4.56 5.29 -9.10
CA VAL A 255 5.92 5.55 -9.59
C VAL A 255 6.43 6.90 -9.07
N GLN A 256 5.61 7.95 -9.15
CA GLN A 256 5.98 9.30 -8.73
C GLN A 256 6.14 9.46 -7.21
N SER A 257 5.38 8.72 -6.41
CA SER A 257 5.36 8.91 -4.97
C SER A 257 5.97 7.76 -4.17
N SER A 258 6.05 6.57 -4.73
CA SER A 258 6.36 5.30 -4.03
C SER A 258 5.56 5.14 -2.72
N CYS A 259 4.31 5.62 -2.71
CA CYS A 259 3.51 5.78 -1.50
C CYS A 259 2.52 4.63 -1.34
N VAL A 260 2.66 3.85 -0.26
CA VAL A 260 1.78 2.72 0.06
C VAL A 260 0.33 3.11 0.38
N SER A 261 0.03 4.41 0.64
CA SER A 261 -1.37 4.86 0.77
C SER A 261 -2.11 5.03 -0.55
N VAL A 262 -1.42 4.93 -1.71
CA VAL A 262 -2.04 4.94 -3.03
C VAL A 262 -2.39 3.51 -3.41
N GLU A 263 -3.41 2.96 -2.75
CA GLU A 263 -3.77 1.54 -2.82
C GLU A 263 -4.44 1.16 -4.15
N PRO A 264 -4.25 -0.08 -4.62
CA PRO A 264 -5.09 -0.64 -5.67
C PRO A 264 -6.53 -0.84 -5.18
N LEU A 265 -7.47 -0.63 -6.10
CA LEU A 265 -8.89 -0.86 -5.87
C LEU A 265 -9.45 -1.63 -7.07
N GLN A 266 -10.08 -2.76 -6.81
CA GLN A 266 -10.81 -3.51 -7.84
C GLN A 266 -12.22 -2.93 -7.98
N THR A 267 -12.62 -2.68 -9.20
CA THR A 267 -13.96 -2.17 -9.54
C THR A 267 -14.53 -2.93 -10.73
N ASP A 268 -15.84 -2.79 -10.98
CA ASP A 268 -16.49 -3.35 -12.16
C ASP A 268 -15.91 -2.84 -13.49
N LEU A 269 -15.24 -1.68 -13.47
CA LEU A 269 -14.57 -1.09 -14.63
C LEU A 269 -13.04 -1.34 -14.60
N GLY A 270 -12.63 -2.45 -14.01
CA GLY A 270 -11.25 -2.84 -13.88
C GLY A 270 -10.55 -2.20 -12.67
N ARG A 271 -9.24 -2.38 -12.62
CA ARG A 271 -8.41 -1.96 -11.50
C ARG A 271 -8.19 -0.44 -11.50
N LYS A 272 -8.33 0.16 -10.32
CA LYS A 272 -8.19 1.60 -10.06
C LYS A 272 -7.21 1.83 -8.92
N ARG A 273 -7.04 3.10 -8.54
CA ARG A 273 -6.31 3.51 -7.33
C ARG A 273 -7.22 4.35 -6.44
N ARG A 274 -6.99 4.26 -5.15
CA ARG A 274 -7.60 5.13 -4.13
C ARG A 274 -6.55 5.60 -3.14
N ILE A 275 -6.85 6.67 -2.40
CA ILE A 275 -6.02 7.10 -1.28
C ILE A 275 -6.62 6.55 0.02
N ASN A 276 -5.84 5.73 0.72
CA ASN A 276 -6.19 5.32 2.08
C ASN A 276 -5.98 6.49 3.04
N GLN A 277 -7.08 7.09 3.50
CA GLN A 277 -7.05 8.28 4.34
C GLN A 277 -6.50 8.00 5.74
N SER A 278 -6.66 6.78 6.25
CA SER A 278 -6.13 6.38 7.57
C SER A 278 -4.60 6.28 7.58
N SER A 279 -3.98 5.85 6.46
CA SER A 279 -2.52 5.71 6.36
C SER A 279 -1.83 6.92 5.72
N CYS A 280 -2.57 7.82 5.05
CA CYS A 280 -2.01 8.98 4.35
C CYS A 280 -1.37 10.00 5.31
N ASN A 281 -0.11 10.34 5.10
CA ASN A 281 0.66 11.31 5.88
C ASN A 281 0.76 12.70 5.24
N LYS A 282 -0.07 12.99 4.23
CA LYS A 282 -0.18 14.33 3.60
C LYS A 282 1.16 14.86 3.02
N ASP A 283 1.90 14.00 2.33
CA ASP A 283 3.14 14.39 1.60
C ASP A 283 2.85 14.98 0.23
N PHE A 284 1.71 14.64 -0.37
CA PHE A 284 1.21 15.15 -1.66
C PHE A 284 2.03 14.78 -2.91
N SER A 285 3.11 14.03 -2.80
CA SER A 285 3.92 13.58 -3.96
C SER A 285 3.10 12.79 -4.99
N CYS A 286 2.02 12.12 -4.59
CA CYS A 286 1.13 11.41 -5.49
C CYS A 286 0.44 12.32 -6.51
N LEU A 287 0.28 13.60 -6.22
CA LEU A 287 -0.26 14.61 -7.14
C LEU A 287 0.65 14.85 -8.37
N LYS A 288 1.93 14.43 -8.34
CA LYS A 288 2.83 14.48 -9.48
C LYS A 288 2.44 13.51 -10.58
N GLY A 289 1.70 12.44 -10.27
CA GLY A 289 1.17 11.54 -11.28
C GLY A 289 0.39 12.27 -12.35
N PHE A 290 0.67 12.00 -13.63
CA PHE A 290 0.04 12.67 -14.77
C PHE A 290 -1.35 12.11 -15.04
N CYS A 291 -2.32 12.57 -14.27
CA CYS A 291 -3.67 12.03 -14.30
C CYS A 291 -4.69 13.08 -13.85
N PRO A 292 -5.84 13.23 -14.54
CA PRO A 292 -6.89 14.16 -14.12
C PRO A 292 -7.77 13.63 -12.98
N SER A 293 -7.53 12.41 -12.48
CA SER A 293 -8.37 11.79 -11.43
C SER A 293 -8.15 12.38 -10.04
N PHE A 294 -7.08 13.15 -9.84
CA PHE A 294 -6.78 13.75 -8.55
C PHE A 294 -7.67 14.94 -8.23
N VAL A 295 -8.23 14.91 -7.04
CA VAL A 295 -8.99 16.00 -6.45
C VAL A 295 -8.48 16.22 -5.03
N THR A 296 -8.32 17.48 -4.61
CA THR A 296 -8.05 17.80 -3.21
C THR A 296 -9.27 18.42 -2.56
N VAL A 297 -9.51 18.00 -1.32
CA VAL A 297 -10.49 18.59 -0.41
C VAL A 297 -9.74 19.56 0.49
N GLU A 298 -10.08 20.84 0.40
CA GLU A 298 -9.52 21.91 1.20
C GLU A 298 -10.52 22.32 2.30
N GLY A 299 -10.08 22.56 3.50
CA GLY A 299 -10.94 22.71 4.68
C GLY A 299 -11.36 21.33 5.20
N GLY A 300 -12.49 21.21 5.80
CA GLY A 300 -13.13 19.93 6.18
C GLY A 300 -12.27 18.94 6.98
N GLN A 301 -12.90 18.11 7.72
CA GLN A 301 -12.24 17.02 8.46
C GLN A 301 -12.80 15.68 7.99
N LEU A 302 -12.01 14.61 8.14
CA LEU A 302 -12.55 13.28 7.97
C LEU A 302 -13.70 13.09 8.95
N ARG A 303 -14.81 12.57 8.45
CA ARG A 303 -15.96 12.26 9.29
C ARG A 303 -15.51 11.26 10.38
N LYS A 304 -15.84 11.60 11.61
CA LYS A 304 -15.61 10.70 12.74
C LYS A 304 -16.48 9.45 12.58
N GLY A 305 -15.99 8.32 13.11
CA GLY A 305 -16.78 7.08 13.14
C GLY A 305 -18.13 7.28 13.84
N VAL A 306 -19.04 6.34 13.62
CA VAL A 306 -20.43 6.43 14.14
C VAL A 306 -20.46 6.64 15.66
N SER A 307 -19.52 6.04 16.39
CA SER A 307 -19.42 6.16 17.85
C SER A 307 -19.02 7.55 18.36
N HIS A 308 -18.47 8.41 17.50
CA HIS A 308 -17.95 9.76 17.89
C HIS A 308 -18.71 10.90 17.20
N SER A 309 -19.76 10.63 16.41
CA SER A 309 -20.51 11.69 15.77
C SER A 309 -21.50 12.32 16.75
N ALA A 310 -21.54 13.66 16.80
CA ALA A 310 -22.54 14.39 17.58
C ALA A 310 -24.00 14.12 17.15
N ASP A 311 -24.18 13.46 16.00
CA ASP A 311 -25.46 12.95 15.52
C ASP A 311 -25.93 11.67 16.28
N VAL A 312 -25.12 11.14 17.20
CA VAL A 312 -25.48 9.97 18.06
C VAL A 312 -26.65 10.30 19.01
N GLU A 313 -26.89 11.58 19.35
CA GLU A 313 -28.11 11.94 20.03
C GLU A 313 -29.40 11.81 19.20
N LYS A 314 -29.26 11.64 17.87
CA LYS A 314 -30.38 11.47 16.93
C LYS A 314 -30.36 10.14 16.13
N ALA A 315 -29.29 9.35 16.18
CA ALA A 315 -29.16 8.15 15.38
C ALA A 315 -29.03 6.89 16.25
N ALA A 316 -29.86 5.95 15.95
CA ALA A 316 -29.81 4.53 16.33
C ALA A 316 -29.33 4.25 17.77
N VAL A 317 -30.30 4.09 18.65
CA VAL A 317 -30.11 3.43 19.94
C VAL A 317 -29.32 2.14 19.68
N LEU A 318 -28.20 1.99 20.37
CA LEU A 318 -27.41 0.74 20.31
C LEU A 318 -28.38 -0.44 20.58
N PRO A 319 -28.36 -1.50 19.74
CA PRO A 319 -29.22 -2.64 19.96
C PRO A 319 -29.13 -3.16 21.41
N PRO A 320 -30.25 -3.57 22.06
CA PRO A 320 -30.25 -4.00 23.46
C PRO A 320 -29.26 -5.14 23.74
N SER A 321 -29.04 -6.06 22.77
CA SER A 321 -28.07 -7.16 22.87
C SER A 321 -26.62 -6.71 23.00
N LEU A 322 -26.32 -5.44 22.65
CA LEU A 322 -24.96 -4.88 22.68
C LEU A 322 -24.68 -4.01 23.91
N HIS A 323 -25.67 -3.76 24.77
CA HIS A 323 -25.50 -2.94 25.99
C HIS A 323 -24.77 -3.68 27.09
N GLU A 324 -25.27 -4.86 27.47
CA GLU A 324 -24.70 -5.70 28.51
C GLU A 324 -24.12 -6.95 27.88
N LEU A 325 -22.81 -7.07 27.91
CA LEU A 325 -22.11 -8.22 27.36
C LEU A 325 -21.77 -9.21 28.48
N PRO A 326 -22.17 -10.48 28.37
CA PRO A 326 -21.74 -11.49 29.34
C PRO A 326 -20.21 -11.66 29.27
N ASP A 327 -19.59 -11.93 30.40
CA ASP A 327 -18.20 -12.36 30.40
C ASP A 327 -18.13 -13.80 29.86
N PRO A 328 -17.22 -14.14 28.98
CA PRO A 328 -17.11 -15.47 28.38
C PRO A 328 -16.57 -16.49 29.37
N GLN A 329 -16.89 -17.75 29.15
CA GLN A 329 -16.15 -18.83 29.78
C GLN A 329 -14.73 -18.87 29.20
N ARG A 330 -13.77 -18.47 29.99
CA ARG A 330 -12.37 -18.34 29.57
C ARG A 330 -11.61 -19.65 29.77
N ILE A 331 -10.58 -19.83 28.94
CA ILE A 331 -9.61 -20.92 29.12
C ILE A 331 -8.87 -20.66 30.44
N ALA A 332 -8.81 -21.67 31.29
CA ALA A 332 -8.08 -21.60 32.56
C ALA A 332 -6.65 -22.13 32.40
N ILE A 333 -5.68 -21.38 32.90
CA ILE A 333 -4.30 -21.89 33.09
C ILE A 333 -4.24 -22.53 34.47
N THR A 334 -4.10 -23.86 34.53
CA THR A 334 -4.13 -24.61 35.77
C THR A 334 -2.70 -24.99 36.21
N ALA A 335 -2.47 -25.02 37.51
CA ALA A 335 -1.20 -25.40 38.14
C ALA A 335 -0.78 -26.88 37.86
N SER A 336 -1.70 -27.70 37.41
CA SER A 336 -1.50 -29.17 37.26
C SER A 336 -0.86 -29.61 35.95
N GLY A 337 -0.55 -28.68 35.02
CA GLY A 337 -0.21 -29.03 33.63
C GLY A 337 1.23 -28.82 33.21
N ASN A 338 2.04 -28.06 33.92
CA ASN A 338 3.42 -27.65 33.51
C ASN A 338 3.49 -27.13 32.06
N ARG A 339 2.39 -26.55 31.57
CA ARG A 339 2.23 -26.07 30.19
C ARG A 339 1.92 -24.58 30.19
N THR A 340 2.73 -23.83 29.43
CA THR A 340 2.49 -22.43 29.13
C THR A 340 1.38 -22.29 28.08
N TYR A 341 0.59 -21.22 28.15
CA TYR A 341 -0.36 -20.83 27.13
C TYR A 341 0.30 -19.86 26.15
N GLY A 342 0.45 -20.27 24.89
CA GLY A 342 1.15 -19.51 23.86
C GLY A 342 0.21 -18.67 23.01
N ILE A 343 0.34 -17.34 23.05
CA ILE A 343 -0.38 -16.40 22.17
C ILE A 343 0.60 -15.82 21.16
N LEU A 344 0.41 -16.08 19.87
CA LEU A 344 1.17 -15.49 18.79
C LEU A 344 0.39 -14.31 18.19
N VAL A 345 0.93 -13.09 18.32
CA VAL A 345 0.38 -11.92 17.65
C VAL A 345 1.20 -11.64 16.40
N THR A 346 0.54 -11.54 15.24
CA THR A 346 1.21 -11.35 13.95
C THR A 346 0.65 -10.13 13.24
N GLY A 347 1.48 -9.41 12.50
CA GLY A 347 1.01 -8.29 11.68
C GLY A 347 2.11 -7.45 11.07
N VAL A 348 1.75 -6.27 10.59
CA VAL A 348 2.66 -5.37 9.87
C VAL A 348 3.37 -4.43 10.84
N GLY A 349 4.66 -4.20 10.62
CA GLY A 349 5.45 -3.27 11.42
C GLY A 349 4.92 -1.84 11.39
N GLY A 350 4.86 -1.23 12.56
CA GLY A 350 4.35 0.13 12.76
C GLY A 350 2.83 0.25 12.90
N THR A 351 2.07 -0.86 12.92
CA THR A 351 0.62 -0.88 13.11
C THR A 351 0.15 -1.20 14.53
N GLY A 352 1.08 -1.38 15.48
CA GLY A 352 0.73 -1.63 16.89
C GLY A 352 0.69 -3.11 17.31
N VAL A 353 1.26 -4.02 16.53
CA VAL A 353 1.34 -5.47 16.87
C VAL A 353 2.06 -5.68 18.21
N VAL A 354 3.22 -5.05 18.38
CA VAL A 354 4.01 -5.09 19.64
C VAL A 354 3.19 -4.56 20.82
N THR A 355 2.37 -3.54 20.60
CA THR A 355 1.50 -3.00 21.66
C THR A 355 0.52 -4.06 22.19
N ILE A 356 -0.05 -4.91 21.31
CA ILE A 356 -0.94 -5.98 21.75
C ILE A 356 -0.20 -6.99 22.63
N GLY A 357 1.02 -7.39 22.22
CA GLY A 357 1.88 -8.25 23.05
C GLY A 357 2.18 -7.64 24.43
N GLN A 358 2.50 -6.35 24.46
CA GLN A 358 2.76 -5.62 25.71
C GLN A 358 1.53 -5.52 26.61
N LEU A 359 0.33 -5.27 26.03
CA LEU A 359 -0.94 -5.23 26.79
C LEU A 359 -1.24 -6.59 27.41
N LEU A 360 -1.07 -7.69 26.66
CA LEU A 360 -1.23 -9.05 27.18
C LEU A 360 -0.22 -9.35 28.29
N GLY A 361 1.05 -8.97 28.08
CA GLY A 361 2.10 -9.13 29.08
C GLY A 361 1.82 -8.37 30.38
N MET A 362 1.42 -7.10 30.26
CA MET A 362 1.08 -6.27 31.42
C MET A 362 -0.14 -6.80 32.17
N ALA A 363 -1.19 -7.23 31.46
CA ALA A 363 -2.38 -7.80 32.07
C ALA A 363 -2.07 -9.10 32.84
N ALA A 364 -1.25 -9.99 32.26
CA ALA A 364 -0.82 -11.21 32.95
C ALA A 364 0.02 -10.90 34.21
N HIS A 365 0.89 -9.90 34.12
CA HIS A 365 1.67 -9.42 35.29
C HIS A 365 0.77 -8.88 36.41
N LEU A 366 -0.23 -8.08 36.05
CA LEU A 366 -1.21 -7.54 37.03
C LEU A 366 -1.98 -8.64 37.77
N GLU A 367 -2.19 -9.80 37.13
CA GLU A 367 -2.81 -10.97 37.74
C GLU A 367 -1.83 -11.86 38.51
N GLY A 368 -0.55 -11.47 38.62
CA GLY A 368 0.48 -12.27 39.28
C GLY A 368 0.87 -13.55 38.52
N LYS A 369 0.48 -13.68 37.26
CA LYS A 369 0.86 -14.82 36.41
C LYS A 369 2.29 -14.71 35.91
N GLY A 370 2.91 -15.84 35.58
CA GLY A 370 4.15 -15.85 34.82
C GLY A 370 3.90 -15.39 33.39
N VAL A 371 4.70 -14.46 32.89
CA VAL A 371 4.60 -14.00 31.50
C VAL A 371 5.94 -13.71 30.87
N SER A 372 6.11 -14.12 29.61
CA SER A 372 7.23 -13.73 28.77
C SER A 372 6.70 -13.16 27.45
N VAL A 373 7.25 -12.01 27.04
CA VAL A 373 6.92 -11.39 25.75
C VAL A 373 8.20 -11.25 24.94
N LEU A 374 8.22 -11.81 23.73
CA LEU A 374 9.31 -11.70 22.78
C LEU A 374 8.81 -11.08 21.49
N ASP A 375 9.22 -9.85 21.22
CA ASP A 375 8.90 -9.13 20.00
C ASP A 375 9.99 -9.32 18.94
N MET A 376 9.63 -9.83 17.78
CA MET A 376 10.50 -10.00 16.62
C MET A 376 10.13 -8.95 15.56
N ALA A 377 10.75 -7.79 15.65
CA ALA A 377 10.42 -6.66 14.81
C ALA A 377 11.55 -6.27 13.83
N GLY A 378 12.78 -6.20 14.24
CA GLY A 378 13.95 -5.86 13.41
C GLY A 378 13.69 -4.72 12.41
N LEU A 379 14.15 -4.86 11.18
CA LEU A 379 13.84 -3.98 10.05
C LEU A 379 12.35 -3.99 9.69
N ALA A 380 11.62 -4.98 10.13
CA ALA A 380 10.19 -5.16 9.88
C ALA A 380 9.29 -4.05 10.46
N GLN A 381 9.79 -3.20 11.37
CA GLN A 381 9.04 -2.04 11.87
C GLN A 381 8.57 -1.06 10.77
N LYS A 382 9.11 -1.19 9.56
CA LYS A 382 8.74 -0.39 8.38
C LYS A 382 8.03 -1.26 7.34
N GLY A 383 6.80 -1.64 7.66
CA GLY A 383 5.93 -2.38 6.73
C GLY A 383 6.25 -3.86 6.54
N GLY A 384 7.27 -4.39 7.21
CA GLY A 384 7.63 -5.80 7.20
C GLY A 384 6.82 -6.63 8.21
N ALA A 385 7.07 -7.95 8.23
CA ALA A 385 6.42 -8.88 9.14
C ALA A 385 6.91 -8.69 10.60
N VAL A 386 5.98 -8.60 11.53
CA VAL A 386 6.24 -8.50 12.98
C VAL A 386 5.51 -9.61 13.69
N PHE A 387 6.21 -10.22 14.67
CA PHE A 387 5.68 -11.27 15.53
C PHE A 387 5.89 -10.86 16.98
N SER A 388 4.87 -11.07 17.82
CA SER A 388 4.99 -10.99 19.26
C SER A 388 4.60 -12.35 19.86
N HIS A 389 5.56 -13.03 20.47
CA HIS A 389 5.37 -14.28 21.15
C HIS A 389 5.07 -13.98 22.62
N VAL A 390 3.85 -14.27 23.05
CA VAL A 390 3.44 -14.10 24.45
C VAL A 390 3.23 -15.48 25.04
N GLN A 391 3.97 -15.82 26.09
CA GLN A 391 3.78 -17.06 26.82
C GLN A 391 3.29 -16.73 28.24
N ILE A 392 2.18 -17.31 28.64
CA ILE A 392 1.54 -17.11 29.94
C ILE A 392 1.54 -18.43 30.72
N ALA A 393 2.02 -18.42 31.93
CA ALA A 393 2.04 -19.55 32.85
C ALA A 393 1.27 -19.22 34.13
N HIS A 394 0.91 -20.23 34.91
CA HIS A 394 0.28 -20.00 36.20
C HIS A 394 1.23 -19.23 37.14
N ARG A 395 2.53 -19.54 37.08
CA ARG A 395 3.59 -18.88 37.89
C ARG A 395 4.84 -18.57 37.07
N PRO A 396 5.65 -17.57 37.46
CA PRO A 396 6.87 -17.20 36.75
C PRO A 396 7.89 -18.32 36.58
N ASP A 397 8.02 -19.20 37.54
CA ASP A 397 8.98 -20.32 37.56
C ASP A 397 8.61 -21.47 36.59
N GLU A 398 7.43 -21.41 35.98
CA GLU A 398 6.97 -22.36 34.96
C GLU A 398 7.31 -21.91 33.52
N LEU A 399 7.97 -20.77 33.35
CA LEU A 399 8.39 -20.25 32.05
C LEU A 399 9.80 -20.74 31.70
N PHE A 400 9.89 -21.61 30.68
CA PHE A 400 11.16 -22.20 30.26
C PHE A 400 11.69 -21.66 28.92
N SER A 401 10.87 -20.94 28.18
CA SER A 401 11.19 -20.43 26.85
C SER A 401 10.49 -19.09 26.62
N THR A 402 11.12 -18.18 25.92
CA THR A 402 10.51 -16.91 25.48
C THR A 402 9.82 -17.03 24.14
N ARG A 403 10.22 -17.99 23.29
CA ARG A 403 9.68 -18.19 21.95
C ARG A 403 8.72 -19.37 21.95
N ILE A 404 7.53 -19.18 21.37
CA ILE A 404 6.59 -20.26 21.09
C ILE A 404 7.25 -21.23 20.11
N ALA A 405 7.33 -22.51 20.46
CA ALA A 405 7.93 -23.53 19.64
C ALA A 405 6.99 -23.98 18.51
N THR A 406 7.50 -24.80 17.59
CA THR A 406 6.74 -25.35 16.46
C THR A 406 5.52 -26.12 16.96
N GLY A 407 4.29 -25.78 16.47
CA GLY A 407 3.03 -26.42 16.86
C GLY A 407 2.57 -26.16 18.29
N GLU A 408 3.04 -25.09 18.96
CA GLU A 408 2.70 -24.78 20.36
C GLU A 408 1.92 -23.47 20.56
N ALA A 409 1.47 -22.83 19.49
CA ALA A 409 0.56 -21.70 19.64
C ALA A 409 -0.84 -22.20 20.02
N ASP A 410 -1.38 -21.72 21.14
CA ASP A 410 -2.76 -21.98 21.55
C ASP A 410 -3.70 -20.99 20.87
N LEU A 411 -3.27 -19.73 20.76
CA LEU A 411 -4.02 -18.68 20.10
C LEU A 411 -3.13 -17.91 19.11
N VAL A 412 -3.67 -17.61 17.94
CA VAL A 412 -3.09 -16.65 16.98
C VAL A 412 -4.02 -15.46 16.85
N ILE A 413 -3.51 -14.25 17.15
CA ILE A 413 -4.18 -12.98 16.86
C ILE A 413 -3.50 -12.38 15.62
N GLY A 414 -4.10 -12.62 14.46
CA GLY A 414 -3.56 -12.20 13.17
C GLY A 414 -4.05 -10.82 12.77
N CYS A 415 -3.26 -9.79 13.05
CA CYS A 415 -3.57 -8.42 12.65
C CYS A 415 -3.38 -8.17 11.13
N ASP A 416 -2.69 -9.07 10.43
CA ASP A 416 -2.48 -9.03 8.98
C ASP A 416 -2.53 -10.45 8.39
N LEU A 417 -3.30 -10.60 7.30
CA LEU A 417 -3.49 -11.90 6.65
C LEU A 417 -2.18 -12.50 6.11
N VAL A 418 -1.33 -11.67 5.48
CA VAL A 418 -0.09 -12.12 4.85
C VAL A 418 0.90 -12.64 5.89
N VAL A 419 1.11 -11.88 6.96
CA VAL A 419 2.03 -12.28 8.04
C VAL A 419 1.50 -13.50 8.78
N SER A 420 0.19 -13.59 9.02
CA SER A 420 -0.44 -14.74 9.67
C SER A 420 -0.31 -16.03 8.86
N ALA A 421 -0.33 -15.92 7.52
CA ALA A 421 -0.18 -17.04 6.60
C ALA A 421 1.28 -17.30 6.16
N SER A 422 2.27 -16.66 6.79
CA SER A 422 3.68 -16.92 6.54
C SER A 422 4.13 -18.26 7.14
N ASN A 423 5.17 -18.86 6.58
CA ASN A 423 5.73 -20.13 7.07
C ASN A 423 6.11 -20.05 8.56
N ASP A 424 6.66 -18.90 9.00
CA ASP A 424 7.03 -18.69 10.40
C ASP A 424 5.82 -18.75 11.33
N ALA A 425 4.67 -18.18 10.94
CA ALA A 425 3.45 -18.24 11.71
C ALA A 425 2.79 -19.64 11.64
N LEU A 426 2.65 -20.18 10.42
CA LEU A 426 2.06 -21.50 10.19
C LEU A 426 2.80 -22.61 10.95
N ALA A 427 4.13 -22.53 11.05
CA ALA A 427 4.95 -23.47 11.82
C ALA A 427 4.55 -23.53 13.30
N LYS A 428 3.99 -22.46 13.87
CA LYS A 428 3.58 -22.42 15.28
C LYS A 428 2.19 -22.99 15.53
N MET A 429 1.38 -23.14 14.47
CA MET A 429 0.00 -23.61 14.55
C MET A 429 -0.07 -25.13 14.51
N ARG A 430 -1.11 -25.68 15.12
CA ARG A 430 -1.41 -27.11 15.13
C ARG A 430 -2.91 -27.34 15.01
N PRO A 431 -3.37 -28.22 14.08
CA PRO A 431 -4.78 -28.57 13.95
C PRO A 431 -5.39 -29.06 15.27
N ALA A 432 -6.64 -28.75 15.51
CA ALA A 432 -7.43 -29.09 16.70
C ALA A 432 -6.93 -28.51 18.04
N VAL A 433 -5.82 -27.71 18.02
CA VAL A 433 -5.26 -27.06 19.23
C VAL A 433 -5.29 -25.57 19.08
N THR A 434 -4.67 -25.04 18.02
CA THR A 434 -4.55 -23.60 17.80
C THR A 434 -5.88 -23.00 17.41
N ARG A 435 -6.31 -21.94 18.13
CA ARG A 435 -7.39 -21.04 17.71
C ARG A 435 -6.79 -19.86 16.96
N ALA A 436 -7.45 -19.38 15.91
CA ALA A 436 -6.95 -18.25 15.13
C ALA A 436 -8.05 -17.21 14.90
N ILE A 437 -7.78 -15.98 15.28
CA ILE A 437 -8.62 -14.80 14.99
C ILE A 437 -7.81 -13.91 14.04
N ILE A 438 -8.25 -13.83 12.78
CA ILE A 438 -7.47 -13.23 11.71
C ILE A 438 -8.22 -12.03 11.14
N ASN A 439 -7.52 -10.91 10.98
CA ASN A 439 -8.05 -9.77 10.23
C ASN A 439 -8.26 -10.17 8.76
N ALA A 440 -9.50 -10.12 8.31
CA ALA A 440 -9.88 -10.48 6.95
C ALA A 440 -9.52 -9.43 5.90
N ASP A 441 -9.05 -8.25 6.32
CA ASP A 441 -8.67 -7.17 5.39
C ASP A 441 -7.54 -7.61 4.47
N VAL A 442 -7.75 -7.38 3.17
CA VAL A 442 -6.77 -7.70 2.11
C VAL A 442 -5.90 -6.47 1.85
N ALA A 443 -5.08 -6.11 2.85
CA ALA A 443 -4.13 -5.02 2.69
C ALA A 443 -3.04 -5.40 1.67
N PRO A 444 -2.80 -4.60 0.61
CA PRO A 444 -1.79 -4.93 -0.39
C PRO A 444 -0.38 -4.89 0.19
N THR A 445 0.53 -5.72 -0.35
CA THR A 445 1.97 -5.60 -0.09
C THR A 445 2.57 -4.47 -0.93
N SER A 446 3.82 -4.09 -0.66
CA SER A 446 4.50 -3.03 -1.44
C SER A 446 4.72 -3.40 -2.92
N ASP A 447 4.51 -4.65 -3.32
CA ASP A 447 4.72 -5.12 -4.69
C ASP A 447 3.84 -4.39 -5.71
N PHE A 448 2.65 -3.93 -5.31
CA PHE A 448 1.77 -3.13 -6.17
C PHE A 448 2.36 -1.78 -6.60
N LEU A 449 3.41 -1.31 -5.94
CA LEU A 449 4.12 -0.08 -6.33
C LEU A 449 4.92 -0.29 -7.62
N ARG A 450 5.43 -1.51 -7.82
CA ARG A 450 6.22 -1.92 -8.98
C ARG A 450 5.36 -2.56 -10.07
N ASP A 451 4.46 -3.44 -9.67
CA ASP A 451 3.52 -4.10 -10.57
C ASP A 451 2.10 -3.56 -10.33
N PRO A 452 1.58 -2.69 -11.23
CA PRO A 452 0.23 -2.17 -11.10
C PRO A 452 -0.86 -3.25 -11.17
N ASP A 453 -0.55 -4.43 -11.70
CA ASP A 453 -1.46 -5.56 -11.82
C ASP A 453 -1.28 -6.64 -10.74
N TRP A 454 -0.32 -6.45 -9.84
CA TRP A 454 -0.10 -7.35 -8.72
C TRP A 454 -1.37 -7.55 -7.88
N THR A 455 -1.69 -8.80 -7.57
CA THR A 455 -2.84 -9.20 -6.74
C THR A 455 -2.41 -10.11 -5.60
N LEU A 456 -2.99 -9.92 -4.43
CA LEU A 456 -2.77 -10.81 -3.30
C LEU A 456 -3.62 -12.09 -3.47
N PRO A 457 -3.04 -13.30 -3.34
CA PRO A 457 -3.79 -14.56 -3.39
C PRO A 457 -4.54 -14.82 -2.07
N ALA A 458 -5.43 -13.90 -1.68
CA ALA A 458 -6.05 -13.85 -0.35
C ALA A 458 -6.78 -15.15 0.02
N GLU A 459 -7.55 -15.74 -0.92
CA GLU A 459 -8.31 -16.95 -0.64
C GLU A 459 -7.40 -18.18 -0.45
N ALA A 460 -6.27 -18.21 -1.15
CA ALA A 460 -5.29 -19.27 -0.93
C ALA A 460 -4.58 -19.11 0.42
N LEU A 461 -4.25 -17.87 0.83
CA LEU A 461 -3.69 -17.60 2.15
C LEU A 461 -4.66 -17.96 3.29
N LYS A 462 -5.96 -17.69 3.13
CA LYS A 462 -7.00 -18.12 4.09
C LYS A 462 -7.06 -19.63 4.20
N ARG A 463 -6.98 -20.35 3.08
CA ARG A 463 -6.94 -21.82 3.08
C ARG A 463 -5.73 -22.36 3.83
N ASN A 464 -4.54 -21.79 3.62
CA ASN A 464 -3.34 -22.20 4.37
C ASN A 464 -3.56 -22.10 5.91
N LEU A 465 -4.24 -21.04 6.37
CA LEU A 465 -4.56 -20.86 7.79
C LEU A 465 -5.57 -21.91 8.28
N ILE A 466 -6.61 -22.18 7.50
CA ILE A 466 -7.61 -23.19 7.80
C ILE A 466 -6.96 -24.58 7.87
N ASP A 467 -6.09 -24.90 6.91
CA ASP A 467 -5.35 -26.18 6.89
C ASP A 467 -4.42 -26.33 8.09
N ALA A 468 -3.87 -25.22 8.59
CA ALA A 468 -2.96 -25.23 9.73
C ALA A 468 -3.64 -25.33 11.10
N THR A 469 -4.92 -24.95 11.24
CA THR A 469 -5.63 -24.87 12.53
C THR A 469 -6.91 -25.69 12.55
N GLY A 470 -7.60 -25.80 11.43
CA GLY A 470 -8.92 -26.39 11.25
C GLY A 470 -10.00 -25.35 10.96
N GLU A 471 -11.02 -25.75 10.20
CA GLU A 471 -12.09 -24.86 9.71
C GLU A 471 -12.87 -24.19 10.86
N THR A 472 -13.22 -24.93 11.89
CA THR A 472 -13.95 -24.41 13.06
C THR A 472 -13.08 -23.64 14.06
N ALA A 473 -11.75 -23.72 13.91
CA ALA A 473 -10.78 -23.10 14.80
C ALA A 473 -10.29 -21.72 14.29
N THR A 474 -10.63 -21.37 13.03
CA THR A 474 -10.20 -20.11 12.39
C THR A 474 -11.40 -19.21 12.14
N GLU A 475 -11.34 -18.00 12.70
CA GLU A 475 -12.34 -16.96 12.46
C GLU A 475 -11.73 -15.77 11.74
N PHE A 476 -12.38 -15.31 10.65
CA PHE A 476 -11.97 -14.13 9.89
C PHE A 476 -12.88 -12.95 10.21
N VAL A 477 -12.27 -11.83 10.64
CA VAL A 477 -12.97 -10.60 11.04
C VAL A 477 -12.41 -9.44 10.26
N ASP A 478 -13.20 -8.70 9.49
CA ASP A 478 -12.75 -7.47 8.81
C ASP A 478 -12.65 -6.32 9.83
N ALA A 479 -11.69 -6.44 10.74
CA ALA A 479 -11.48 -5.48 11.81
C ALA A 479 -11.05 -4.10 11.29
N THR A 480 -10.37 -4.04 10.15
CA THR A 480 -9.93 -2.78 9.52
C THR A 480 -11.11 -1.94 9.06
N THR A 481 -12.06 -2.55 8.35
CA THR A 481 -13.27 -1.85 7.89
C THR A 481 -14.18 -1.49 9.06
N LEU A 482 -14.34 -2.39 10.02
CA LEU A 482 -15.15 -2.14 11.21
C LEU A 482 -14.58 -1.00 12.07
N ALA A 483 -13.26 -0.99 12.31
CA ALA A 483 -12.60 0.09 13.04
C ALA A 483 -12.72 1.44 12.32
N ALA A 484 -12.53 1.48 11.01
CA ALA A 484 -12.70 2.71 10.23
C ALA A 484 -14.15 3.22 10.26
N SER A 485 -15.14 2.33 10.23
CA SER A 485 -16.57 2.69 10.25
C SER A 485 -17.07 3.12 11.63
N LEU A 486 -16.69 2.37 12.67
CA LEU A 486 -17.11 2.62 14.05
C LEU A 486 -16.32 3.75 14.70
N MET A 487 -14.98 3.75 14.54
CA MET A 487 -14.03 4.60 15.25
C MET A 487 -13.45 5.73 14.38
N GLY A 488 -13.67 5.69 13.05
CA GLY A 488 -13.14 6.69 12.10
C GLY A 488 -11.66 6.47 11.69
N ASP A 489 -10.95 5.52 12.28
CA ASP A 489 -9.54 5.22 11.92
C ASP A 489 -9.27 3.72 12.03
N ALA A 490 -8.67 3.15 10.99
CA ALA A 490 -8.31 1.72 10.94
C ALA A 490 -7.23 1.31 11.97
N ILE A 491 -6.56 2.28 12.61
CA ILE A 491 -5.53 2.02 13.64
C ILE A 491 -6.08 1.24 14.85
N TYR A 492 -7.39 1.32 15.08
CA TYR A 492 -8.07 0.65 16.19
C TYR A 492 -8.41 -0.81 15.91
N SER A 493 -8.05 -1.37 14.73
CA SER A 493 -8.32 -2.76 14.37
C SER A 493 -7.68 -3.77 15.33
N ASN A 494 -6.45 -3.52 15.80
CA ASN A 494 -5.74 -4.47 16.66
C ASN A 494 -6.34 -4.56 18.08
N PRO A 495 -6.63 -3.46 18.81
CA PRO A 495 -7.39 -3.53 20.07
C PRO A 495 -8.78 -4.17 19.88
N MET A 496 -9.44 -3.95 18.73
CA MET A 496 -10.72 -4.58 18.41
C MET A 496 -10.58 -6.09 18.27
N LEU A 497 -9.54 -6.60 17.58
CA LEU A 497 -9.25 -8.04 17.49
C LEU A 497 -8.93 -8.66 18.86
N LEU A 498 -8.21 -7.94 19.72
CA LEU A 498 -7.96 -8.38 21.09
C LEU A 498 -9.28 -8.52 21.87
N GLY A 499 -10.17 -7.54 21.77
CA GLY A 499 -11.50 -7.59 22.40
C GLY A 499 -12.36 -8.73 21.85
N TYR A 500 -12.28 -9.00 20.55
CA TYR A 500 -12.95 -10.11 19.90
C TYR A 500 -12.43 -11.47 20.45
N ALA A 501 -11.11 -11.67 20.45
CA ALA A 501 -10.49 -12.90 20.96
C ALA A 501 -10.80 -13.13 22.45
N TRP A 502 -10.85 -12.07 23.23
CA TRP A 502 -11.21 -12.13 24.64
C TRP A 502 -12.67 -12.57 24.83
N GLN A 503 -13.62 -11.99 24.10
CA GLN A 503 -15.04 -12.32 24.20
C GLN A 503 -15.34 -13.75 23.73
N LYS A 504 -14.51 -14.32 22.84
CA LYS A 504 -14.58 -15.74 22.47
C LYS A 504 -14.01 -16.68 23.56
N GLY A 505 -13.48 -16.14 24.65
CA GLY A 505 -12.91 -16.91 25.75
C GLY A 505 -11.50 -17.42 25.49
N PHE A 506 -10.82 -16.99 24.42
CA PHE A 506 -9.51 -17.51 24.01
C PHE A 506 -8.33 -16.81 24.70
N VAL A 507 -8.55 -15.72 25.39
CA VAL A 507 -7.52 -15.03 26.17
C VAL A 507 -7.69 -15.36 27.66
N PRO A 508 -6.70 -16.01 28.30
CA PRO A 508 -6.82 -16.51 29.68
C PRO A 508 -6.55 -15.45 30.73
N LEU A 509 -7.04 -14.23 30.51
CA LEU A 509 -6.82 -13.05 31.36
C LEU A 509 -8.16 -12.39 31.72
N GLU A 510 -8.23 -11.73 32.87
CA GLU A 510 -9.36 -10.98 33.31
C GLU A 510 -9.59 -9.72 32.46
N ARG A 511 -10.84 -9.35 32.23
CA ARG A 511 -11.21 -8.11 31.54
C ARG A 511 -10.59 -6.90 32.21
N GLN A 512 -10.72 -6.82 33.53
CA GLN A 512 -10.21 -5.69 34.31
C GLN A 512 -8.69 -5.52 34.18
N ALA A 513 -7.94 -6.62 34.12
CA ALA A 513 -6.50 -6.60 33.94
C ALA A 513 -6.10 -6.05 32.55
N LEU A 514 -6.82 -6.44 31.50
CA LEU A 514 -6.62 -5.93 30.14
C LEU A 514 -6.99 -4.44 30.02
N GLU A 515 -8.13 -4.04 30.56
CA GLU A 515 -8.55 -2.63 30.59
C GLU A 515 -7.51 -1.78 31.36
N ARG A 516 -7.03 -2.30 32.52
CA ARG A 516 -5.98 -1.63 33.27
C ARG A 516 -4.64 -1.54 32.52
N ALA A 517 -4.29 -2.57 31.77
CA ALA A 517 -3.08 -2.54 30.92
C ALA A 517 -3.20 -1.47 29.82
N ILE A 518 -4.38 -1.29 29.22
CA ILE A 518 -4.65 -0.23 28.23
C ILE A 518 -4.53 1.16 28.90
N GLU A 519 -5.04 1.33 30.11
CA GLU A 519 -4.88 2.59 30.86
C GLU A 519 -3.41 2.90 31.15
N LEU A 520 -2.66 1.91 31.62
CA LEU A 520 -1.22 2.06 31.95
C LEU A 520 -0.36 2.35 30.70
N ASN A 521 -0.78 1.87 29.53
CA ASN A 521 -0.10 2.20 28.27
C ASN A 521 -0.17 3.70 27.95
N GLY A 522 -1.19 4.41 28.41
CA GLY A 522 -1.31 5.88 28.36
C GLY A 522 -1.54 6.46 26.96
N VAL A 523 -1.63 5.63 25.90
CA VAL A 523 -1.80 6.11 24.51
C VAL A 523 -3.25 5.95 24.07
N SER A 524 -3.94 7.07 23.78
CA SER A 524 -5.34 7.08 23.30
C SER A 524 -6.25 6.15 24.11
N VAL A 525 -6.13 6.20 25.43
CA VAL A 525 -6.76 5.24 26.36
C VAL A 525 -8.23 5.05 26.10
N ALA A 526 -9.03 6.13 26.06
CA ALA A 526 -10.47 6.04 25.86
C ALA A 526 -10.84 5.35 24.54
N SER A 527 -10.14 5.69 23.44
CA SER A 527 -10.39 5.08 22.13
C SER A 527 -9.97 3.63 22.06
N ASN A 528 -8.90 3.24 22.75
CA ASN A 528 -8.46 1.84 22.79
C ASN A 528 -9.39 0.96 23.64
N LEU A 529 -9.89 1.48 24.76
CA LEU A 529 -10.93 0.81 25.55
C LEU A 529 -12.23 0.65 24.75
N GLU A 530 -12.64 1.67 24.04
CA GLU A 530 -13.81 1.62 23.16
C GLU A 530 -13.63 0.62 22.01
N ALA A 531 -12.45 0.58 21.37
CA ALA A 531 -12.14 -0.40 20.32
C ALA A 531 -12.17 -1.84 20.88
N PHE A 532 -11.62 -2.07 22.06
CA PHE A 532 -11.70 -3.34 22.76
C PHE A 532 -13.16 -3.74 23.03
N LEU A 533 -13.98 -2.82 23.50
CA LEU A 533 -15.41 -3.04 23.72
C LEU A 533 -16.17 -3.35 22.41
N TRP A 534 -15.86 -2.64 21.31
CA TRP A 534 -16.45 -2.96 20.02
C TRP A 534 -16.05 -4.36 19.53
N GLY A 535 -14.81 -4.77 19.77
CA GLY A 535 -14.37 -6.13 19.49
C GLY A 535 -15.19 -7.18 20.23
N ARG A 536 -15.48 -6.94 21.50
CA ARG A 536 -16.38 -7.79 22.32
C ARG A 536 -17.79 -7.83 21.74
N ARG A 537 -18.37 -6.68 21.36
CA ARG A 537 -19.70 -6.59 20.74
C ARG A 537 -19.80 -7.39 19.45
N ILE A 538 -18.80 -7.28 18.57
CA ILE A 538 -18.75 -7.99 17.29
C ILE A 538 -18.68 -9.52 17.53
N ALA A 539 -17.93 -9.95 18.53
CA ALA A 539 -17.81 -11.36 18.87
C ALA A 539 -19.09 -11.95 19.51
N HIS A 540 -19.85 -11.10 20.22
CA HIS A 540 -21.10 -11.49 20.88
C HIS A 540 -22.27 -11.55 19.88
N ASP A 541 -22.48 -10.48 19.11
CA ASP A 541 -23.57 -10.36 18.14
C ASP A 541 -23.13 -9.57 16.92
N ARG A 542 -22.63 -10.28 15.90
CA ARG A 542 -22.13 -9.69 14.67
C ARG A 542 -23.23 -9.07 13.82
N GLU A 543 -24.42 -9.66 13.85
CA GLU A 543 -25.57 -9.21 13.05
C GLU A 543 -26.09 -7.87 13.58
N ALA A 544 -26.26 -7.75 14.90
CA ALA A 544 -26.68 -6.51 15.52
C ALA A 544 -25.70 -5.36 15.29
N VAL A 545 -24.38 -5.64 15.28
CA VAL A 545 -23.37 -4.62 14.92
C VAL A 545 -23.48 -4.24 13.44
N ALA A 546 -23.74 -5.20 12.55
CA ALA A 546 -23.93 -4.93 11.13
C ALA A 546 -25.18 -4.08 10.86
N GLU A 547 -26.28 -4.34 11.56
CA GLU A 547 -27.50 -3.52 11.51
C GLU A 547 -27.27 -2.10 12.06
N PHE A 548 -26.54 -1.96 13.17
CA PHE A 548 -26.16 -0.66 13.73
C PHE A 548 -25.32 0.19 12.75
N LEU A 549 -24.47 -0.42 11.93
CA LEU A 549 -23.64 0.25 10.93
C LEU A 549 -24.39 0.71 9.69
N ASP A 550 -25.71 0.66 9.60
CA ASP A 550 -26.53 0.95 8.41
C ASP A 550 -26.22 0.04 7.20
N PRO A 551 -27.11 -0.89 6.87
CA PRO A 551 -26.95 -1.84 5.75
C PRO A 551 -26.62 -1.16 4.41
N LYS A 552 -27.11 0.08 4.19
CA LYS A 552 -26.81 0.86 2.98
C LYS A 552 -25.37 1.38 2.92
N ARG A 553 -24.75 1.64 4.06
CA ARG A 553 -23.31 2.02 4.13
C ARG A 553 -22.39 0.81 3.99
N LEU A 554 -22.72 -0.30 4.68
CA LEU A 554 -21.96 -1.55 4.56
C LEU A 554 -22.10 -2.18 3.19
N ALA A 555 -23.30 -2.23 2.62
CA ALA A 555 -23.51 -2.74 1.27
C ALA A 555 -22.72 -1.95 0.23
N LYS A 556 -22.63 -0.62 0.35
CA LYS A 556 -21.83 0.22 -0.56
C LYS A 556 -20.34 0.02 -0.40
N VAL A 557 -19.85 -0.21 0.82
CA VAL A 557 -18.45 -0.54 1.11
C VAL A 557 -18.13 -1.99 0.74
N VAL A 558 -19.05 -2.91 0.97
CA VAL A 558 -18.94 -4.33 0.59
C VAL A 558 -19.12 -4.51 -0.92
N GLU A 559 -20.03 -3.76 -1.58
CA GLU A 559 -20.15 -3.77 -3.05
C GLU A 559 -18.90 -3.24 -3.75
N LEU A 560 -18.27 -2.20 -3.19
CA LEU A 560 -16.97 -1.70 -3.66
C LEU A 560 -15.80 -2.65 -3.36
N ARG A 561 -15.96 -3.57 -2.39
CA ARG A 561 -14.96 -4.54 -1.94
C ARG A 561 -15.25 -5.98 -2.36
N ARG A 562 -16.29 -6.25 -3.16
CA ARG A 562 -16.45 -7.62 -3.70
C ARG A 562 -15.19 -7.95 -4.51
N PRO A 563 -14.43 -9.00 -4.11
CA PRO A 563 -13.29 -9.44 -4.90
C PRO A 563 -13.81 -9.81 -6.28
N TYR A 564 -13.19 -9.26 -7.30
CA TYR A 564 -13.33 -9.78 -8.65
C TYR A 564 -12.93 -11.26 -8.61
N GLY A 565 -13.88 -12.17 -8.75
CA GLY A 565 -13.58 -13.59 -8.75
C GLY A 565 -14.30 -14.46 -7.72
N GLN A 566 -15.27 -13.96 -6.95
CA GLN A 566 -16.22 -14.89 -6.33
C GLN A 566 -16.93 -15.62 -7.47
N SER A 567 -16.69 -16.93 -7.54
CA SER A 567 -17.29 -17.81 -8.53
C SER A 567 -18.81 -17.73 -8.37
N ASP A 568 -19.45 -16.94 -9.23
CA ASP A 568 -20.87 -17.13 -9.47
C ASP A 568 -21.02 -18.57 -9.98
N SER A 569 -21.87 -19.31 -9.35
CA SER A 569 -22.25 -20.67 -9.77
C SER A 569 -22.92 -20.70 -11.17
N ASP A 570 -23.18 -19.54 -11.75
CA ASP A 570 -23.74 -19.34 -13.08
C ASP A 570 -22.81 -18.46 -13.97
N PRO A 571 -21.88 -19.07 -14.74
CA PRO A 571 -20.98 -18.34 -15.64
C PRO A 571 -21.71 -17.59 -16.75
N ALA A 572 -22.83 -18.10 -17.28
CA ALA A 572 -23.61 -17.45 -18.35
C ALA A 572 -24.27 -16.18 -17.81
N GLY A 573 -24.93 -16.23 -16.68
CA GLY A 573 -25.51 -15.06 -16.04
C GLY A 573 -24.47 -14.02 -15.63
N ARG A 574 -23.22 -14.41 -15.34
CA ARG A 574 -22.11 -13.50 -15.09
C ARG A 574 -21.76 -12.66 -16.33
N ILE A 575 -21.68 -13.29 -17.49
CA ILE A 575 -21.40 -12.59 -18.76
C ILE A 575 -22.55 -11.66 -19.11
N ASP A 576 -23.81 -12.07 -18.97
CA ASP A 576 -24.96 -11.22 -19.28
C ASP A 576 -24.99 -9.97 -18.36
N ARG A 577 -24.69 -10.13 -17.08
CA ARG A 577 -24.54 -8.98 -16.15
C ARG A 577 -23.38 -8.07 -16.54
N LEU A 578 -22.24 -8.61 -16.97
CA LEU A 578 -21.11 -7.84 -17.47
C LEU A 578 -21.53 -7.01 -18.69
N ILE A 579 -22.10 -7.64 -19.72
CA ILE A 579 -22.55 -6.97 -20.94
C ILE A 579 -23.56 -5.88 -20.61
N GLY A 580 -24.57 -6.17 -19.79
CA GLY A 580 -25.58 -5.20 -19.38
C GLY A 580 -25.00 -3.95 -18.71
N ARG A 581 -24.03 -4.12 -17.80
CA ARG A 581 -23.33 -3.00 -17.17
C ARG A 581 -22.51 -2.17 -18.18
N ARG A 582 -21.83 -2.82 -19.13
CA ARG A 582 -21.06 -2.13 -20.18
C ARG A 582 -21.99 -1.37 -21.15
N VAL A 583 -23.09 -1.94 -21.51
CA VAL A 583 -24.13 -1.27 -22.32
C VAL A 583 -24.65 -0.01 -21.62
N ALA A 584 -25.00 -0.10 -20.35
CA ALA A 584 -25.42 1.06 -19.54
C ALA A 584 -24.34 2.15 -19.50
N HIS A 585 -23.08 1.75 -19.27
CA HIS A 585 -21.93 2.66 -19.25
C HIS A 585 -21.74 3.37 -20.61
N LEU A 586 -21.74 2.64 -21.72
CA LEU A 586 -21.53 3.18 -23.07
C LEU A 586 -22.72 4.07 -23.52
N THR A 587 -23.94 3.77 -23.08
CA THR A 587 -25.11 4.65 -23.27
C THR A 587 -24.91 5.98 -22.53
N ALA A 588 -24.41 5.95 -21.29
CA ALA A 588 -24.10 7.15 -20.53
C ALA A 588 -22.90 7.92 -21.14
N TYR A 589 -21.90 7.19 -21.64
CA TYR A 589 -20.70 7.75 -22.29
C TYR A 589 -21.05 8.55 -23.55
N GLN A 590 -21.81 7.95 -24.47
CA GLN A 590 -22.18 8.58 -25.74
C GLN A 590 -23.71 8.57 -25.97
N ASN A 591 -24.25 7.42 -26.38
CA ASN A 591 -25.69 7.23 -26.65
C ASN A 591 -26.03 5.72 -26.84
N ALA A 592 -27.33 5.41 -27.05
CA ALA A 592 -27.78 4.05 -27.23
C ALA A 592 -27.21 3.38 -28.51
N ALA A 593 -27.04 4.12 -29.61
CA ALA A 593 -26.49 3.57 -30.86
C ALA A 593 -25.01 3.11 -30.66
N TRP A 594 -24.23 3.84 -29.87
CA TRP A 594 -22.88 3.47 -29.54
C TRP A 594 -22.82 2.19 -28.68
N ALA A 595 -23.73 2.05 -27.72
CA ALA A 595 -23.90 0.86 -26.91
C ALA A 595 -24.40 -0.35 -27.72
N SER A 596 -25.30 -0.14 -28.73
CA SER A 596 -25.75 -1.20 -29.62
C SER A 596 -24.61 -1.78 -30.46
N ARG A 597 -23.75 -0.92 -31.05
CA ARG A 597 -22.55 -1.37 -31.80
C ARG A 597 -21.67 -2.30 -30.91
N TYR A 598 -21.44 -1.93 -29.65
CA TYR A 598 -20.74 -2.78 -28.72
C TYR A 598 -21.44 -4.12 -28.50
N SER A 599 -22.73 -4.09 -28.23
CA SER A 599 -23.52 -5.30 -27.95
C SER A 599 -23.50 -6.27 -29.14
N GLU A 600 -23.65 -5.76 -30.36
CA GLU A 600 -23.61 -6.55 -31.61
C GLU A 600 -22.27 -7.29 -31.76
N TRP A 601 -21.14 -6.59 -31.49
CA TRP A 601 -19.82 -7.21 -31.55
C TRP A 601 -19.69 -8.33 -30.52
N VAL A 602 -20.04 -8.06 -29.26
CA VAL A 602 -19.88 -9.05 -28.18
C VAL A 602 -20.77 -10.26 -28.38
N GLN A 603 -22.00 -10.07 -28.86
CA GLN A 603 -22.92 -11.17 -29.19
C GLN A 603 -22.42 -12.01 -30.36
N ARG A 604 -21.80 -11.39 -31.38
CA ARG A 604 -21.15 -12.12 -32.47
C ARG A 604 -19.99 -12.99 -31.98
N VAL A 605 -19.14 -12.45 -31.10
CA VAL A 605 -18.04 -13.23 -30.47
C VAL A 605 -18.59 -14.41 -29.70
N ARG A 606 -19.62 -14.18 -28.87
CA ARG A 606 -20.25 -15.22 -28.04
C ARG A 606 -20.78 -16.36 -28.88
N ARG A 607 -21.44 -16.02 -29.99
CA ARG A 607 -21.97 -17.04 -30.92
C ARG A 607 -20.84 -17.87 -31.51
N VAL A 608 -19.80 -17.23 -32.05
CA VAL A 608 -18.67 -17.96 -32.67
C VAL A 608 -17.87 -18.78 -31.66
N GLU A 609 -17.68 -18.28 -30.44
CA GLU A 609 -17.04 -19.03 -29.38
C GLU A 609 -17.85 -20.28 -29.01
N GLY A 610 -19.17 -20.16 -28.85
CA GLY A 610 -20.06 -21.30 -28.62
C GLY A 610 -20.01 -22.34 -29.73
N ASP A 611 -20.10 -21.90 -31.02
CA ASP A 611 -20.11 -22.78 -32.18
C ASP A 611 -18.76 -23.54 -32.34
N ARG A 612 -17.61 -22.92 -32.03
CA ARG A 612 -16.29 -23.47 -32.34
C ARG A 612 -15.57 -24.11 -31.15
N ILE A 613 -15.79 -23.60 -29.94
CA ILE A 613 -15.13 -24.10 -28.75
C ILE A 613 -16.06 -25.01 -27.94
N GLY A 614 -17.37 -24.81 -28.10
CA GLY A 614 -18.39 -25.50 -27.34
C GLY A 614 -18.90 -24.70 -26.15
N ASP A 615 -20.05 -25.04 -25.67
CA ASP A 615 -20.72 -24.42 -24.54
C ASP A 615 -20.15 -24.96 -23.21
N SER A 616 -18.91 -24.62 -22.90
CA SER A 616 -18.31 -24.95 -21.59
C SER A 616 -18.84 -24.03 -20.46
N GLY A 617 -19.74 -23.07 -20.80
CA GLY A 617 -20.26 -22.07 -19.86
C GLY A 617 -19.26 -21.05 -19.37
N GLN A 618 -18.01 -21.07 -19.82
CA GLN A 618 -16.97 -20.15 -19.32
C GLN A 618 -16.87 -18.83 -20.08
N TRP A 619 -17.19 -18.82 -21.39
CA TRP A 619 -17.21 -17.63 -22.27
C TRP A 619 -15.97 -16.71 -22.13
N ARG A 620 -14.76 -17.30 -22.05
CA ARG A 620 -13.53 -16.57 -21.71
C ARG A 620 -13.09 -15.58 -22.78
N LEU A 621 -13.25 -15.93 -24.05
CA LEU A 621 -12.95 -15.02 -25.16
C LEU A 621 -14.00 -13.91 -25.23
N THR A 622 -15.26 -14.24 -25.05
CA THR A 622 -16.36 -13.27 -24.99
C THR A 622 -16.15 -12.26 -23.86
N GLU A 623 -15.73 -12.73 -22.67
CA GLU A 623 -15.40 -11.86 -21.54
C GLU A 623 -14.25 -10.91 -21.89
N ALA A 624 -13.14 -11.44 -22.42
CA ALA A 624 -11.97 -10.65 -22.80
C ALA A 624 -12.32 -9.57 -23.85
N VAL A 625 -13.13 -9.93 -24.85
CA VAL A 625 -13.59 -8.96 -25.87
C VAL A 625 -14.56 -7.94 -25.28
N ALA A 626 -15.47 -8.37 -24.41
CA ALA A 626 -16.42 -7.45 -23.75
C ALA A 626 -15.70 -6.39 -22.92
N GLU A 627 -14.65 -6.76 -22.21
CA GLU A 627 -13.83 -5.85 -21.42
C GLU A 627 -12.95 -4.97 -22.30
N GLY A 628 -12.18 -5.56 -23.23
CA GLY A 628 -11.26 -4.85 -24.12
C GLY A 628 -11.98 -3.81 -25.01
N LEU A 629 -13.05 -4.24 -25.69
CA LEU A 629 -13.81 -3.36 -26.58
C LEU A 629 -14.50 -2.23 -25.81
N SER A 630 -15.15 -2.53 -24.68
CA SER A 630 -15.80 -1.48 -23.87
C SER A 630 -14.81 -0.44 -23.40
N LYS A 631 -13.58 -0.85 -23.05
CA LYS A 631 -12.51 0.05 -22.63
C LYS A 631 -12.06 0.97 -23.75
N LEU A 632 -11.84 0.42 -24.96
CA LEU A 632 -11.47 1.23 -26.12
C LEU A 632 -12.61 2.17 -26.54
N MET A 633 -13.86 1.73 -26.50
CA MET A 633 -15.04 2.51 -26.86
C MET A 633 -15.39 3.60 -25.82
N SER A 634 -14.86 3.52 -24.60
CA SER A 634 -15.08 4.50 -23.53
C SER A 634 -13.79 5.20 -23.10
N TYR A 635 -12.92 5.55 -24.05
CA TYR A 635 -11.71 6.30 -23.78
C TYR A 635 -12.03 7.64 -23.07
N LYS A 636 -11.18 8.02 -22.11
CA LYS A 636 -11.45 9.15 -21.22
C LYS A 636 -10.93 10.46 -21.81
N ASP A 637 -11.75 11.02 -22.70
CA ASP A 637 -11.55 12.36 -23.21
C ASP A 637 -12.03 13.45 -22.23
N GLU A 638 -11.94 14.70 -22.61
CA GLU A 638 -12.30 15.83 -21.80
C GLU A 638 -13.80 15.83 -21.41
N TYR A 639 -14.68 15.35 -22.30
CA TYR A 639 -16.10 15.23 -22.03
C TYR A 639 -16.39 14.13 -20.99
N GLU A 640 -15.73 12.99 -21.10
CA GLU A 640 -15.91 11.89 -20.17
C GLU A 640 -15.30 12.20 -18.79
N VAL A 641 -14.11 12.76 -18.75
CA VAL A 641 -13.49 13.23 -17.49
C VAL A 641 -14.42 14.25 -16.81
N ALA A 642 -15.00 15.17 -17.56
CA ALA A 642 -15.93 16.16 -17.03
C ALA A 642 -17.22 15.50 -16.49
N ARG A 643 -17.78 14.51 -17.21
CA ARG A 643 -18.97 13.76 -16.80
C ARG A 643 -18.70 13.02 -15.48
N LEU A 644 -17.59 12.30 -15.39
CA LEU A 644 -17.24 11.50 -14.23
C LEU A 644 -16.91 12.34 -12.97
N HIS A 645 -16.32 13.52 -13.14
CA HIS A 645 -16.10 14.44 -12.00
C HIS A 645 -17.39 15.15 -11.56
N SER A 646 -18.31 15.37 -12.47
CA SER A 646 -19.59 16.03 -12.18
C SER A 646 -20.70 15.07 -11.75
N ASP A 647 -20.41 13.77 -11.68
CA ASP A 647 -21.35 12.74 -11.24
C ASP A 647 -21.75 12.97 -9.79
N SER A 648 -23.06 12.87 -9.54
CA SER A 648 -23.62 13.04 -8.18
C SER A 648 -23.08 11.99 -7.19
N ALA A 649 -22.81 10.77 -7.66
CA ALA A 649 -22.26 9.70 -6.82
C ALA A 649 -20.85 10.03 -6.34
N PHE A 650 -20.00 10.67 -7.17
CA PHE A 650 -18.68 11.10 -6.75
C PHE A 650 -18.75 12.20 -5.68
N VAL A 651 -19.58 13.22 -5.87
CA VAL A 651 -19.77 14.28 -4.87
C VAL A 651 -20.35 13.72 -3.57
N ALA A 652 -21.31 12.77 -3.67
CA ALA A 652 -21.88 12.11 -2.51
C ALA A 652 -20.83 11.27 -1.75
N SER A 653 -19.92 10.60 -2.46
CA SER A 653 -18.83 9.83 -1.84
C SER A 653 -17.88 10.71 -1.04
N ILE A 654 -17.63 11.95 -1.49
CA ILE A 654 -16.84 12.94 -0.73
C ILE A 654 -17.58 13.38 0.52
N ARG A 655 -18.87 13.73 0.41
CA ARG A 655 -19.72 14.11 1.55
C ARG A 655 -19.83 13.00 2.60
N ALA A 656 -19.77 11.75 2.19
CA ALA A 656 -19.77 10.61 3.09
C ALA A 656 -18.45 10.46 3.88
N GLN A 657 -17.34 11.00 3.36
CA GLN A 657 -16.01 10.89 3.96
C GLN A 657 -15.63 12.14 4.78
N PHE A 658 -16.17 13.31 4.44
CA PHE A 658 -15.77 14.58 5.01
C PHE A 658 -16.95 15.34 5.62
N GLU A 659 -16.67 16.06 6.70
CA GLU A 659 -17.59 16.95 7.41
C GLU A 659 -17.00 18.36 7.57
N GLY A 660 -17.85 19.34 7.95
CA GLY A 660 -17.47 20.74 8.02
C GLY A 660 -17.48 21.44 6.66
N ASP A 661 -16.98 22.68 6.62
CA ASP A 661 -16.88 23.47 5.40
C ASP A 661 -15.66 23.04 4.59
N TRP A 662 -15.89 22.55 3.39
CA TRP A 662 -14.83 22.13 2.46
C TRP A 662 -15.09 22.60 1.05
N SER A 663 -14.01 22.77 0.31
CA SER A 663 -14.03 23.08 -1.11
C SER A 663 -13.18 22.07 -1.90
N LEU A 664 -13.46 21.94 -3.19
CA LEU A 664 -12.73 21.05 -4.07
C LEU A 664 -11.76 21.82 -4.95
N LYS A 665 -10.57 21.26 -5.14
CA LYS A 665 -9.65 21.65 -6.21
C LYS A 665 -9.36 20.47 -7.10
N PHE A 666 -9.41 20.71 -8.41
CA PHE A 666 -9.16 19.73 -9.46
C PHE A 666 -7.77 19.94 -10.05
N HIS A 667 -7.01 18.84 -10.21
CA HIS A 667 -5.65 18.88 -10.76
C HIS A 667 -5.66 18.44 -12.21
N LEU A 668 -5.71 19.40 -13.13
CA LEU A 668 -5.92 19.17 -14.56
C LEU A 668 -4.79 19.76 -15.41
N ALA A 669 -4.55 19.16 -16.56
CA ALA A 669 -3.68 19.69 -17.61
C ALA A 669 -4.48 19.78 -18.93
N PRO A 670 -5.44 20.76 -19.07
CA PRO A 670 -6.21 20.88 -20.27
C PRO A 670 -5.29 21.21 -21.46
N PRO A 671 -5.41 20.55 -22.62
CA PRO A 671 -4.49 20.71 -23.76
C PRO A 671 -4.32 22.17 -24.24
N VAL A 672 -5.38 22.98 -24.12
CA VAL A 672 -5.39 24.39 -24.58
C VAL A 672 -4.78 25.34 -23.54
N LEU A 673 -4.74 24.97 -22.24
CA LEU A 673 -4.35 25.86 -21.13
C LEU A 673 -3.07 25.45 -20.42
N SER A 674 -2.51 24.30 -20.76
CA SER A 674 -1.33 23.76 -20.08
C SER A 674 -0.05 24.38 -20.65
N ARG A 675 0.88 24.73 -19.75
CA ARG A 675 2.27 25.04 -20.14
C ARG A 675 3.04 23.72 -20.20
N ILE A 676 3.93 23.63 -21.19
CA ILE A 676 4.88 22.50 -21.27
C ILE A 676 6.10 22.87 -20.44
N ASP A 677 6.55 21.98 -19.59
CA ASP A 677 7.80 22.11 -18.86
C ASP A 677 8.96 21.98 -19.87
N PRO A 678 9.83 23.01 -20.00
CA PRO A 678 10.91 22.99 -20.98
C PRO A 678 11.95 21.88 -20.71
N ASN A 679 12.08 21.39 -19.48
CA ASN A 679 13.06 20.37 -19.11
C ASN A 679 12.56 18.95 -19.37
N THR A 680 11.26 18.71 -19.21
CA THR A 680 10.66 17.38 -19.31
C THR A 680 9.82 17.17 -20.57
N GLY A 681 9.43 18.27 -21.26
CA GLY A 681 8.52 18.23 -22.41
C GLY A 681 7.08 17.83 -22.04
N VAL A 682 6.75 17.72 -20.76
CA VAL A 682 5.44 17.26 -20.26
C VAL A 682 4.57 18.45 -19.88
N PRO A 683 3.25 18.44 -20.18
CA PRO A 683 2.33 19.47 -19.75
C PRO A 683 2.24 19.55 -18.21
N VAL A 684 2.33 20.74 -17.65
CA VAL A 684 2.24 20.99 -16.20
C VAL A 684 0.77 21.05 -15.77
N LYS A 685 0.39 20.25 -14.78
CA LYS A 685 -0.95 20.32 -14.17
C LYS A 685 -1.13 21.63 -13.39
N ARG A 686 -2.38 22.13 -13.43
CA ARG A 686 -2.81 23.31 -12.69
C ARG A 686 -3.95 22.96 -11.76
N GLU A 687 -4.07 23.72 -10.67
CA GLU A 687 -5.18 23.62 -9.72
C GLU A 687 -6.34 24.53 -10.16
N PHE A 688 -7.53 23.96 -10.20
CA PHE A 688 -8.77 24.66 -10.51
C PHE A 688 -9.72 24.54 -9.31
N GLY A 689 -10.30 25.62 -8.88
CA GLY A 689 -11.22 25.64 -7.73
C GLY A 689 -12.58 25.01 -8.02
N SER A 690 -13.48 25.09 -7.04
CA SER A 690 -14.82 24.44 -7.06
C SER A 690 -15.72 24.89 -8.22
N TRP A 691 -15.49 26.09 -8.80
CA TRP A 691 -16.21 26.58 -9.97
C TRP A 691 -16.04 25.64 -11.19
N MET A 692 -14.93 24.89 -11.26
CA MET A 692 -14.65 23.94 -12.30
C MET A 692 -15.75 22.84 -12.38
N LEU A 693 -16.38 22.50 -11.27
CA LEU A 693 -17.46 21.52 -11.26
C LEU A 693 -18.65 21.97 -12.14
N SER A 694 -18.98 23.27 -12.11
CA SER A 694 -20.03 23.82 -12.97
C SER A 694 -19.61 23.84 -14.45
N ALA A 695 -18.37 24.19 -14.74
CA ALA A 695 -17.80 24.10 -16.09
C ALA A 695 -17.80 22.66 -16.61
N MET A 696 -17.42 21.68 -15.78
CA MET A 696 -17.45 20.26 -16.14
C MET A 696 -18.88 19.77 -16.40
N ARG A 697 -19.90 20.20 -15.62
CA ARG A 697 -21.30 19.86 -15.90
C ARG A 697 -21.75 20.36 -17.28
N LEU A 698 -21.32 21.54 -17.68
CA LEU A 698 -21.61 22.09 -19.01
C LEU A 698 -20.87 21.28 -20.09
N LEU A 699 -19.57 21.03 -19.91
CA LEU A 699 -18.74 20.28 -20.85
C LEU A 699 -19.26 18.84 -21.04
N ALA A 700 -19.68 18.17 -19.98
CA ALA A 700 -20.26 16.84 -20.03
C ALA A 700 -21.51 16.74 -20.95
N LYS A 701 -22.34 17.82 -20.99
CA LYS A 701 -23.48 17.88 -21.89
C LYS A 701 -23.08 18.00 -23.35
N MET A 702 -21.85 18.46 -23.65
CA MET A 702 -21.32 18.61 -24.99
C MET A 702 -20.74 17.31 -25.59
N LYS A 703 -20.90 16.15 -24.92
CA LYS A 703 -20.44 14.84 -25.43
C LYS A 703 -20.94 14.50 -26.85
N PHE A 704 -22.01 15.13 -27.29
CA PHE A 704 -22.52 14.99 -28.65
C PHE A 704 -21.56 15.51 -29.75
N ALA A 705 -20.62 16.38 -29.39
CA ALA A 705 -19.58 16.92 -30.29
C ALA A 705 -18.46 15.91 -30.57
N ARG A 706 -18.29 14.91 -29.70
CA ARG A 706 -17.21 13.91 -29.77
C ARG A 706 -17.05 13.30 -31.16
N GLY A 707 -15.86 13.46 -31.73
CA GLY A 707 -15.48 12.91 -33.02
C GLY A 707 -16.10 13.62 -34.23
N LYS A 708 -16.85 14.70 -34.04
CA LYS A 708 -17.42 15.50 -35.16
C LYS A 708 -16.38 16.54 -35.62
N TRP A 709 -16.67 17.15 -36.82
CA TRP A 709 -15.76 18.14 -37.43
C TRP A 709 -15.52 19.39 -36.57
N PHE A 710 -16.44 19.74 -35.69
CA PHE A 710 -16.35 20.86 -34.74
C PHE A 710 -15.91 20.47 -33.34
N ASP A 711 -15.48 19.23 -33.12
CA ASP A 711 -14.91 18.77 -31.85
C ASP A 711 -13.53 19.43 -31.60
N PRO A 712 -13.39 20.35 -30.63
CA PRO A 712 -12.14 21.06 -30.39
C PRO A 712 -11.04 20.14 -29.89
N PHE A 713 -11.37 19.07 -29.17
CA PHE A 713 -10.43 18.13 -28.58
C PHE A 713 -10.11 16.97 -29.53
N GLY A 714 -11.07 16.58 -30.36
CA GLY A 714 -10.96 15.42 -31.21
C GLY A 714 -9.88 15.47 -32.30
N ARG A 715 -9.25 16.63 -32.50
CA ARG A 715 -8.20 16.85 -33.52
C ARG A 715 -6.81 16.50 -33.01
N THR A 716 -6.61 16.32 -31.70
CA THR A 716 -5.33 15.95 -31.12
C THR A 716 -4.88 14.57 -31.60
N LEU A 717 -3.55 14.34 -31.66
CA LEU A 717 -3.00 13.04 -32.04
C LEU A 717 -3.53 11.93 -31.13
N GLU A 718 -3.55 12.18 -29.81
CA GLU A 718 -4.06 11.23 -28.82
C GLU A 718 -5.49 10.78 -29.14
N ARG A 719 -6.41 11.72 -29.38
CA ARG A 719 -7.81 11.40 -29.68
C ARG A 719 -8.01 10.71 -31.04
N ARG A 720 -7.17 11.01 -32.02
CA ARG A 720 -7.17 10.29 -33.30
C ARG A 720 -6.72 8.85 -33.11
N THR A 721 -5.65 8.64 -32.37
CA THR A 721 -5.13 7.31 -32.06
C THR A 721 -6.16 6.47 -31.30
N GLU A 722 -6.81 7.02 -30.27
CA GLU A 722 -7.86 6.31 -29.52
C GLU A 722 -9.02 5.86 -30.41
N ARG A 723 -9.45 6.70 -31.34
CA ARG A 723 -10.51 6.31 -32.29
C ARG A 723 -10.03 5.24 -33.28
N ALA A 724 -8.79 5.34 -33.76
CA ALA A 724 -8.23 4.35 -34.68
C ALA A 724 -8.10 2.97 -34.00
N LEU A 725 -7.70 2.93 -32.73
CA LEU A 725 -7.55 1.70 -31.96
C LEU A 725 -8.86 0.88 -31.88
N ILE A 726 -10.02 1.52 -31.89
CA ILE A 726 -11.29 0.80 -31.89
C ILE A 726 -11.42 -0.02 -33.17
N GLY A 727 -11.18 0.61 -34.35
CA GLY A 727 -11.24 -0.09 -35.64
C GLY A 727 -10.14 -1.15 -35.79
N GLU A 728 -8.91 -0.86 -35.35
CA GLU A 728 -7.80 -1.81 -35.33
C GLU A 728 -8.16 -3.06 -34.50
N TYR A 729 -8.81 -2.87 -33.35
CA TYR A 729 -9.23 -3.97 -32.48
C TYR A 729 -10.40 -4.76 -33.10
N GLU A 730 -11.37 -4.11 -33.74
CA GLU A 730 -12.44 -4.79 -34.41
C GLU A 730 -11.91 -5.69 -35.55
N VAL A 731 -10.92 -5.22 -36.33
CA VAL A 731 -10.21 -6.02 -37.33
C VAL A 731 -9.49 -7.21 -36.73
N LEU A 732 -8.78 -7.01 -35.59
CA LEU A 732 -8.16 -8.11 -34.88
C LEU A 732 -9.17 -9.18 -34.49
N ILE A 733 -10.28 -8.78 -33.87
CA ILE A 733 -11.31 -9.73 -33.42
C ILE A 733 -11.88 -10.50 -34.61
N ASP A 734 -12.17 -9.86 -35.76
CA ASP A 734 -12.59 -10.53 -36.98
C ASP A 734 -11.60 -11.60 -37.44
N GLU A 735 -10.32 -11.29 -37.41
CA GLU A 735 -9.23 -12.23 -37.75
C GLU A 735 -9.19 -13.42 -36.80
N LEU A 736 -9.28 -13.16 -35.50
CA LEU A 736 -9.29 -14.22 -34.47
C LEU A 736 -10.50 -15.13 -34.65
N LEU A 737 -11.71 -14.56 -34.84
CA LEU A 737 -12.93 -15.33 -35.06
C LEU A 737 -12.87 -16.17 -36.30
N ALA A 738 -12.26 -15.68 -37.38
CA ALA A 738 -12.17 -16.43 -38.64
C ALA A 738 -11.45 -17.79 -38.52
N ARG A 739 -10.45 -17.90 -37.62
CA ARG A 739 -9.61 -19.08 -37.44
C ARG A 739 -9.70 -19.69 -36.03
N LEU A 740 -10.67 -19.30 -35.23
CA LEU A 740 -10.81 -19.77 -33.83
C LEU A 740 -10.99 -21.31 -33.83
N ALA A 741 -10.21 -21.96 -32.97
CA ALA A 741 -10.24 -23.39 -32.72
C ALA A 741 -9.80 -23.69 -31.28
N PRO A 742 -10.11 -24.87 -30.69
CA PRO A 742 -9.69 -25.20 -29.35
C PRO A 742 -8.19 -25.06 -29.10
N ALA A 743 -7.36 -25.40 -30.09
CA ALA A 743 -5.90 -25.34 -29.99
C ALA A 743 -5.32 -23.92 -29.90
N ASN A 744 -6.03 -22.90 -30.36
CA ASN A 744 -5.58 -21.50 -30.35
C ASN A 744 -6.44 -20.58 -29.47
N HIS A 745 -7.40 -21.13 -28.73
CA HIS A 745 -8.33 -20.35 -27.91
C HIS A 745 -7.62 -19.49 -26.86
N GLU A 746 -6.62 -20.05 -26.14
CA GLU A 746 -5.85 -19.30 -25.15
C GLU A 746 -5.09 -18.11 -25.76
N LEU A 747 -4.52 -18.29 -26.95
CA LEU A 747 -3.83 -17.22 -27.66
C LEU A 747 -4.83 -16.13 -28.13
N ALA A 748 -6.04 -16.53 -28.53
CA ALA A 748 -7.10 -15.58 -28.88
C ALA A 748 -7.49 -14.73 -27.66
N ILE A 749 -7.62 -15.35 -26.48
CA ILE A 749 -7.91 -14.66 -25.21
C ILE A 749 -6.76 -13.71 -24.85
N GLU A 750 -5.50 -14.16 -24.96
CA GLU A 750 -4.31 -13.32 -24.71
C GLU A 750 -4.34 -12.05 -25.55
N LEU A 751 -4.58 -12.19 -26.86
CA LEU A 751 -4.65 -11.07 -27.81
C LEU A 751 -5.86 -10.14 -27.54
N ALA A 752 -7.01 -10.72 -27.22
CA ALA A 752 -8.22 -9.95 -26.92
C ALA A 752 -8.11 -9.10 -25.64
N ARG A 753 -7.27 -9.51 -24.69
CA ARG A 753 -7.03 -8.77 -23.43
C ARG A 753 -6.00 -7.63 -23.54
N LEU A 754 -5.23 -7.54 -24.61
CA LEU A 754 -4.19 -6.51 -24.75
C LEU A 754 -4.68 -5.06 -24.52
N PRO A 755 -5.91 -4.65 -24.92
CA PRO A 755 -6.40 -3.32 -24.60
C PRO A 755 -6.45 -2.97 -23.12
N GLU A 756 -6.57 -3.96 -22.23
CA GLU A 756 -6.58 -3.74 -20.78
C GLU A 756 -5.28 -3.11 -20.27
N GLN A 757 -4.17 -3.30 -20.98
CA GLN A 757 -2.86 -2.76 -20.65
C GLN A 757 -2.66 -1.32 -21.15
N ILE A 758 -3.52 -0.80 -22.06
CA ILE A 758 -3.46 0.58 -22.53
C ILE A 758 -4.10 1.48 -21.47
N ARG A 759 -3.30 1.97 -20.53
CA ARG A 759 -3.76 2.73 -19.36
C ARG A 759 -3.03 4.06 -19.22
N GLY A 760 -3.69 5.03 -18.61
CA GLY A 760 -3.12 6.34 -18.30
C GLY A 760 -3.64 7.45 -19.21
N PHE A 761 -2.95 8.59 -19.17
CA PHE A 761 -3.28 9.79 -19.92
C PHE A 761 -2.02 10.35 -20.55
N GLY A 762 -2.13 11.03 -21.73
CA GLY A 762 -1.04 11.66 -22.42
C GLY A 762 0.16 10.73 -22.63
N HIS A 763 1.37 11.21 -22.32
CA HIS A 763 2.64 10.48 -22.49
C HIS A 763 2.69 9.12 -21.76
N VAL A 764 1.99 8.97 -20.60
CA VAL A 764 1.92 7.70 -19.86
C VAL A 764 1.16 6.67 -20.71
N LYS A 765 0.03 7.04 -21.29
CA LYS A 765 -0.77 6.17 -22.17
C LYS A 765 -0.01 5.84 -23.45
N GLU A 766 0.66 6.82 -24.04
CA GLU A 766 1.45 6.63 -25.25
C GLU A 766 2.59 5.61 -25.03
N SER A 767 3.32 5.71 -23.91
CA SER A 767 4.36 4.75 -23.54
C SER A 767 3.81 3.33 -23.37
N GLN A 768 2.63 3.17 -22.77
CA GLN A 768 1.98 1.86 -22.64
C GLN A 768 1.53 1.33 -24.00
N LEU A 769 0.97 2.19 -24.86
CA LEU A 769 0.54 1.81 -26.20
C LEU A 769 1.70 1.26 -27.06
N VAL A 770 2.88 1.88 -26.99
CA VAL A 770 4.07 1.37 -27.69
C VAL A 770 4.40 -0.06 -27.25
N LYS A 771 4.36 -0.35 -25.95
CA LYS A 771 4.59 -1.69 -25.42
C LYS A 771 3.53 -2.70 -25.88
N VAL A 772 2.26 -2.29 -25.85
CA VAL A 772 1.14 -3.13 -26.27
C VAL A 772 1.21 -3.44 -27.77
N ARG A 773 1.59 -2.49 -28.62
CA ARG A 773 1.77 -2.72 -30.06
C ARG A 773 2.82 -3.79 -30.35
N VAL A 774 3.92 -3.80 -29.63
CA VAL A 774 4.96 -4.85 -29.76
C VAL A 774 4.39 -6.22 -29.36
N GLN A 775 3.62 -6.30 -28.28
CA GLN A 775 2.99 -7.57 -27.87
C GLN A 775 1.93 -8.02 -28.86
N TRP A 776 1.18 -7.08 -29.44
CA TRP A 776 0.16 -7.34 -30.47
C TRP A 776 0.79 -7.92 -31.73
N GLU A 777 1.87 -7.31 -32.23
CA GLU A 777 2.60 -7.81 -33.40
C GLU A 777 3.20 -9.22 -33.15
N ASP A 778 3.79 -9.45 -31.99
CA ASP A 778 4.34 -10.77 -31.60
C ASP A 778 3.23 -11.84 -31.49
N GLY A 779 2.12 -11.48 -30.83
CA GLY A 779 0.97 -12.35 -30.69
C GLY A 779 0.34 -12.73 -32.02
N LEU A 780 0.20 -11.75 -32.95
CA LEU A 780 -0.25 -12.02 -34.31
C LEU A 780 0.73 -12.89 -35.12
N ALA A 781 2.04 -12.69 -34.95
CA ALA A 781 3.03 -13.57 -35.59
C ALA A 781 2.85 -15.03 -35.11
N ARG A 782 2.65 -15.23 -33.80
CA ARG A 782 2.34 -16.57 -33.22
C ARG A 782 1.03 -17.13 -33.76
N TRP A 783 -0.01 -16.27 -33.89
CA TRP A 783 -1.32 -16.63 -34.48
C TRP A 783 -1.20 -17.15 -35.92
N HIS A 784 -0.28 -16.59 -36.68
CA HIS A 784 0.03 -17.00 -38.05
C HIS A 784 1.07 -18.15 -38.16
N GLY A 785 1.44 -18.75 -37.03
CA GLY A 785 2.47 -19.83 -37.00
C GLY A 785 3.88 -19.37 -37.32
N LYS A 786 4.16 -18.06 -37.23
CA LYS A 786 5.51 -17.54 -37.42
C LYS A 786 6.29 -17.60 -36.07
N PRO A 787 7.60 -17.83 -36.11
CA PRO A 787 8.37 -17.84 -34.87
C PRO A 787 8.33 -16.47 -34.19
N SER A 788 8.11 -16.46 -32.88
CA SER A 788 8.18 -15.26 -32.05
C SER A 788 9.57 -14.63 -32.16
N ARG A 789 9.68 -13.31 -32.22
CA ARG A 789 10.96 -12.62 -32.05
C ARG A 789 11.49 -12.98 -30.67
N LYS A 790 12.59 -13.77 -30.60
CA LYS A 790 13.23 -14.12 -29.32
C LYS A 790 13.44 -12.84 -28.51
N ARG A 791 12.70 -12.66 -27.41
CA ARG A 791 13.11 -11.77 -26.33
C ARG A 791 14.53 -12.20 -25.93
N ARG A 792 15.50 -11.30 -25.97
CA ARG A 792 16.68 -11.42 -25.11
C ARG A 792 16.14 -11.32 -23.69
N GLU A 793 15.98 -12.45 -23.03
CA GLU A 793 15.76 -12.46 -21.60
C GLU A 793 16.90 -11.71 -20.93
N PRO A 794 16.64 -10.79 -20.02
CA PRO A 794 17.71 -10.28 -19.17
C PRO A 794 18.26 -11.49 -18.42
N ILE A 795 19.58 -11.66 -18.47
CA ILE A 795 20.28 -12.73 -17.75
C ILE A 795 19.84 -12.65 -16.29
N PRO A 796 19.20 -13.68 -15.72
CA PRO A 796 18.81 -13.64 -14.33
C PRO A 796 20.08 -13.56 -13.49
N ILE A 797 20.28 -12.44 -12.79
CA ILE A 797 21.26 -12.35 -11.73
C ILE A 797 20.77 -13.32 -10.65
N ARG A 798 21.45 -14.48 -10.54
CA ARG A 798 21.19 -15.42 -9.46
C ARG A 798 21.42 -14.67 -8.15
N SER A 799 20.35 -14.44 -7.40
CA SER A 799 20.44 -14.04 -6.02
C SER A 799 21.18 -15.15 -5.28
N ILE A 800 22.36 -14.87 -4.80
CA ILE A 800 23.03 -15.70 -3.81
C ILE A 800 22.18 -15.58 -2.55
N GLN A 801 21.41 -16.61 -2.26
CA GLN A 801 20.78 -16.78 -0.94
C GLN A 801 21.93 -17.08 0.04
N ALA A 802 22.16 -16.17 0.96
CA ALA A 802 22.90 -16.41 2.21
C ALA A 802 21.91 -16.48 3.37
#